data_40d868b02d14b82542c518ed3212a93e
#
_entry.id   40d868b02d14b82542c518ed3212a93e
#
_cell.length_a   1.000
_cell.length_b   1.000
_cell.length_c   1.000
_cell.angle_alpha   90.00
_cell.angle_beta   90.00
_cell.angle_gamma   90.00
#
_symmetry.space_group_name_H-M   'P 1'
#
loop_
_entity.id
_entity.type
_entity.pdbx_description
1 polymer ?
#
loop_
_entity_poly.entity_id
_entity_poly.type
_entity_poly.pdbx_seq_one_letter_code
_entity_poly.pdbx_strand_id
1 'polypeptide(L)'
;MQTVSDLAGILQVAIPSPLPQTFDYLPPVGDAVDHLVPGMRVRVPFGRSQKIGVVVALASASAVDPARLKPISAILDDDAIVPSEIQSLAQWASRYYHYSLGEVLAATLPTLLRQGDEAKVSGEKVWSLNAAGMAVDPERLKRAPRQLALLQLLQQRGKPLNAGALDVQFGNWRGIMRNLVDKGWIELAEQTTLIVPVAETSCAPELNSAQQAACDAIHNALGGFESLLLDGVTGSGKTEVYFSAVEQVLRAGQQALILVPEIGLTPQLLKRFQARFAVPIALLHSGLNDKARMNSWLQAKAGAAPIIIGTRSAVFTPMKNLGIILIDEEHDLSFKQQEGFRYHARDVAIRRAQQAGIPIVLGSATPSLESLHNARQGRFQHLLLPERAGNAAPPKIRLLDVCQQKLTEGFSLMMLQAIQQHLDKGQQVLLFLNRRGYAPTLICHDCGWLANCQRCDAHMILHKARHLLRCHHCDSQRRIDSQCPDCGSVDLRPLGQGTERAAEALVELFPNNEIIRIDRDSTRRKGELQAVLKQVEGGKGQILLGTQMLAKGHHLPNVTLVGILDADQGLFGLDFRSSERMGQLIIQVAGRAGRGESRGEVLIQTHHPQHPLLNGIITHDYGRFASDLLAERSQAMLPPFRYIAVLRAEASSREMPNEFLSAARDMGFQRPNTQGAHCPAELLGPIPAAMEKRAGRYRAQLLIQADNRAQLHNFLRHWLPQLSQLPQAKKVRWSIDVDAMELS
;
A
#
# COMPACT_ATOMS: atom_id res chain seq x y z
N MET A 1 -48.82 -5.37 -34.43
CA MET A 1 -47.38 -5.28 -34.77
C MET A 1 -46.97 -3.82 -34.64
N GLN A 2 -46.63 -3.39 -33.45
CA GLN A 2 -46.03 -2.05 -33.24
C GLN A 2 -44.58 -2.14 -33.70
N THR A 3 -44.25 -1.33 -34.64
CA THR A 3 -42.93 -1.21 -35.25
C THR A 3 -41.92 -0.72 -34.18
N VAL A 4 -40.81 -1.43 -34.03
CA VAL A 4 -39.67 -1.21 -33.12
C VAL A 4 -38.87 0.05 -33.53
N SER A 5 -39.52 1.14 -33.93
CA SER A 5 -38.84 2.37 -34.41
C SER A 5 -38.65 3.50 -33.39
N ASP A 6 -39.04 3.26 -32.10
CA ASP A 6 -38.86 4.22 -31.02
C ASP A 6 -37.96 3.64 -29.89
N LEU A 7 -36.88 2.94 -30.24
CA LEU A 7 -35.85 2.51 -29.28
C LEU A 7 -34.93 3.70 -28.93
N ALA A 8 -35.42 4.52 -28.03
CA ALA A 8 -34.58 5.52 -27.39
C ALA A 8 -33.51 4.85 -26.53
N GLY A 9 -32.31 4.72 -27.08
CA GLY A 9 -31.07 4.53 -26.34
C GLY A 9 -30.81 3.12 -25.76
N ILE A 10 -29.74 2.47 -26.22
CA ILE A 10 -29.17 1.27 -25.63
C ILE A 10 -28.17 1.68 -24.55
N LEU A 11 -28.25 1.08 -23.36
CA LEU A 11 -27.33 1.35 -22.25
C LEU A 11 -26.14 0.41 -22.33
N GLN A 12 -24.96 0.93 -22.57
CA GLN A 12 -23.72 0.17 -22.40
C GLN A 12 -23.30 0.18 -20.96
N VAL A 13 -23.32 -0.99 -20.31
CA VAL A 13 -23.10 -1.13 -18.87
C VAL A 13 -21.82 -1.94 -18.60
N ALA A 14 -20.92 -1.38 -17.81
CA ALA A 14 -19.75 -2.06 -17.29
C ALA A 14 -20.12 -2.81 -16.00
N ILE A 15 -20.01 -4.14 -16.02
CA ILE A 15 -20.41 -5.02 -14.92
C ILE A 15 -19.17 -5.63 -14.27
N PRO A 16 -19.08 -5.74 -12.93
CA PRO A 16 -17.97 -6.42 -12.25
C PRO A 16 -17.91 -7.91 -12.61
N SER A 17 -17.17 -8.21 -13.67
CA SER A 17 -16.92 -9.54 -14.18
C SER A 17 -15.55 -9.58 -14.86
N PRO A 18 -14.87 -10.74 -14.95
CA PRO A 18 -13.58 -10.86 -15.62
C PRO A 18 -13.67 -10.75 -17.16
N LEU A 19 -14.88 -10.56 -17.70
CA LEU A 19 -15.09 -10.43 -19.15
C LEU A 19 -14.68 -9.02 -19.61
N PRO A 20 -13.88 -8.89 -20.66
CA PRO A 20 -13.29 -7.60 -21.06
C PRO A 20 -14.26 -6.64 -21.77
N GLN A 21 -15.51 -7.03 -21.98
CA GLN A 21 -16.52 -6.26 -22.71
C GLN A 21 -17.51 -5.56 -21.78
N THR A 22 -18.15 -4.51 -22.28
CA THR A 22 -19.38 -3.94 -21.74
C THR A 22 -20.58 -4.73 -22.24
N PHE A 23 -21.71 -4.58 -21.58
CA PHE A 23 -22.94 -5.31 -21.88
C PHE A 23 -24.05 -4.33 -22.22
N ASP A 24 -24.78 -4.63 -23.27
CA ASP A 24 -25.88 -3.81 -23.76
C ASP A 24 -27.19 -4.20 -23.09
N TYR A 25 -27.91 -3.20 -22.58
CA TYR A 25 -29.21 -3.34 -21.93
C TYR A 25 -30.21 -2.34 -22.48
N LEU A 26 -31.50 -2.67 -22.34
CA LEU A 26 -32.59 -1.74 -22.59
C LEU A 26 -32.85 -0.89 -21.33
N PRO A 27 -33.42 0.32 -21.50
CA PRO A 27 -33.93 1.11 -20.38
C PRO A 27 -35.04 0.34 -19.62
N PRO A 28 -35.39 0.79 -18.40
CA PRO A 28 -36.51 0.20 -17.67
C PRO A 28 -37.81 0.45 -18.41
N VAL A 29 -38.78 -0.50 -18.30
CA VAL A 29 -40.08 -0.40 -18.96
C VAL A 29 -40.91 0.72 -18.30
N GLY A 30 -41.25 1.76 -19.05
CA GLY A 30 -42.17 2.82 -18.61
C GLY A 30 -41.48 4.09 -18.09
N ASP A 31 -40.16 4.14 -17.92
CA ASP A 31 -39.42 5.36 -17.50
C ASP A 31 -38.86 6.10 -18.72
N ALA A 32 -38.88 7.42 -18.63
CA ALA A 32 -38.20 8.29 -19.61
C ALA A 32 -36.69 8.13 -19.52
N VAL A 33 -36.01 7.91 -20.64
CA VAL A 33 -34.56 7.69 -20.75
C VAL A 33 -33.79 8.99 -20.61
N ASP A 34 -34.47 10.11 -20.66
CA ASP A 34 -33.91 11.47 -20.79
C ASP A 34 -32.98 11.89 -19.65
N HIS A 35 -33.07 11.24 -18.48
CA HIS A 35 -32.24 11.53 -17.33
C HIS A 35 -31.08 10.56 -17.11
N LEU A 36 -30.97 9.48 -17.91
CA LEU A 36 -29.88 8.53 -17.80
C LEU A 36 -28.60 9.10 -18.41
N VAL A 37 -27.55 9.19 -17.57
CA VAL A 37 -26.24 9.69 -18.01
C VAL A 37 -25.13 8.69 -17.69
N PRO A 38 -24.02 8.66 -18.47
CA PRO A 38 -22.85 7.87 -18.14
C PRO A 38 -22.34 8.20 -16.73
N GLY A 39 -21.99 7.16 -15.97
CA GLY A 39 -21.54 7.27 -14.58
C GLY A 39 -22.60 6.92 -13.54
N MET A 40 -23.88 6.77 -13.92
CA MET A 40 -24.93 6.29 -13.03
C MET A 40 -24.82 4.77 -12.82
N ARG A 41 -25.16 4.34 -11.60
CA ARG A 41 -25.25 2.91 -11.28
C ARG A 41 -26.63 2.38 -11.66
N VAL A 42 -26.62 1.19 -12.20
CA VAL A 42 -27.85 0.47 -12.55
C VAL A 42 -27.79 -0.95 -12.01
N ARG A 43 -28.97 -1.49 -11.66
CA ARG A 43 -29.11 -2.91 -11.33
C ARG A 43 -29.53 -3.67 -12.57
N VAL A 44 -28.76 -4.69 -12.93
CA VAL A 44 -28.96 -5.44 -14.18
C VAL A 44 -29.06 -6.94 -13.93
N PRO A 45 -29.89 -7.67 -14.70
CA PRO A 45 -29.87 -9.12 -14.71
C PRO A 45 -28.59 -9.62 -15.39
N PHE A 46 -27.79 -10.46 -14.70
CA PHE A 46 -26.57 -11.04 -15.25
C PHE A 46 -26.50 -12.54 -14.94
N GLY A 47 -26.67 -13.36 -15.94
CA GLY A 47 -26.86 -14.80 -15.78
C GLY A 47 -28.10 -15.13 -14.93
N ARG A 48 -27.88 -15.80 -13.79
CA ARG A 48 -28.90 -16.15 -12.80
C ARG A 48 -28.97 -15.18 -11.62
N SER A 49 -28.21 -14.11 -11.64
CA SER A 49 -28.07 -13.16 -10.53
C SER A 49 -28.33 -11.73 -10.97
N GLN A 50 -28.54 -10.84 -10.00
CA GLN A 50 -28.54 -9.40 -10.21
C GLN A 50 -27.13 -8.85 -9.90
N LYS A 51 -26.68 -7.90 -10.71
CA LYS A 51 -25.40 -7.20 -10.50
C LYS A 51 -25.62 -5.70 -10.53
N ILE A 52 -24.74 -4.98 -9.85
CA ILE A 52 -24.65 -3.53 -9.97
C ILE A 52 -23.59 -3.22 -11.03
N GLY A 53 -23.98 -2.52 -12.07
CA GLY A 53 -23.10 -2.02 -13.11
C GLY A 53 -23.09 -0.49 -13.15
N VAL A 54 -22.19 0.08 -13.93
CA VAL A 54 -22.10 1.51 -14.20
C VAL A 54 -22.37 1.73 -15.68
N VAL A 55 -23.28 2.64 -16.02
CA VAL A 55 -23.52 3.06 -17.40
C VAL A 55 -22.28 3.80 -17.90
N VAL A 56 -21.72 3.37 -19.02
CA VAL A 56 -20.50 3.97 -19.58
C VAL A 56 -20.77 4.73 -20.89
N ALA A 57 -21.84 4.36 -21.60
CA ALA A 57 -22.29 5.08 -22.78
C ALA A 57 -23.77 4.81 -23.08
N LEU A 58 -24.39 5.71 -23.83
CA LEU A 58 -25.67 5.53 -24.47
C LEU A 58 -25.43 5.31 -25.97
N ALA A 59 -25.97 4.26 -26.55
CA ALA A 59 -25.79 3.91 -27.94
C ALA A 59 -27.14 3.85 -28.66
N SER A 60 -27.14 4.17 -29.95
CA SER A 60 -28.32 4.07 -30.82
C SER A 60 -28.51 2.67 -31.42
N ALA A 61 -27.49 1.82 -31.36
CA ALA A 61 -27.50 0.47 -31.90
C ALA A 61 -26.67 -0.49 -31.05
N SER A 62 -27.03 -1.79 -31.10
CA SER A 62 -26.29 -2.88 -30.44
C SER A 62 -25.89 -3.94 -31.47
N ALA A 63 -24.75 -4.59 -31.23
CA ALA A 63 -24.36 -5.78 -31.95
C ALA A 63 -25.13 -7.06 -31.47
N VAL A 64 -25.86 -6.95 -30.35
CA VAL A 64 -26.67 -8.03 -29.78
C VAL A 64 -28.06 -8.02 -30.44
N ASP A 65 -28.56 -9.22 -30.76
CA ASP A 65 -29.90 -9.38 -31.27
C ASP A 65 -30.94 -8.71 -30.32
N PRO A 66 -31.80 -7.81 -30.82
CA PRO A 66 -32.81 -7.11 -30.02
C PRO A 66 -33.65 -8.02 -29.13
N ALA A 67 -33.95 -9.24 -29.60
CA ALA A 67 -34.71 -10.24 -28.83
C ALA A 67 -33.97 -10.78 -27.58
N ARG A 68 -32.66 -10.58 -27.51
CA ARG A 68 -31.78 -11.00 -26.40
C ARG A 68 -31.46 -9.87 -25.45
N LEU A 69 -31.70 -8.62 -25.82
CA LEU A 69 -31.53 -7.48 -24.96
C LEU A 69 -32.50 -7.51 -23.80
N LYS A 70 -32.00 -7.36 -22.59
CA LYS A 70 -32.80 -7.33 -21.38
C LYS A 70 -32.91 -5.90 -20.86
N PRO A 71 -34.03 -5.51 -20.26
CA PRO A 71 -34.12 -4.24 -19.58
C PRO A 71 -33.28 -4.27 -18.29
N ILE A 72 -32.79 -3.12 -17.88
CA ILE A 72 -32.23 -2.95 -16.52
C ILE A 72 -33.35 -3.11 -15.49
N SER A 73 -32.98 -3.60 -14.29
CA SER A 73 -33.95 -3.83 -13.22
C SER A 73 -34.28 -2.60 -12.40
N ALA A 74 -33.31 -1.68 -12.25
CA ALA A 74 -33.49 -0.40 -11.54
C ALA A 74 -32.37 0.58 -11.86
N ILE A 75 -32.68 1.87 -11.82
CA ILE A 75 -31.73 2.99 -11.75
C ILE A 75 -31.47 3.24 -10.25
N LEU A 76 -30.22 3.46 -9.85
CA LEU A 76 -29.83 3.59 -8.45
C LEU A 76 -29.42 5.02 -8.05
N ASP A 77 -29.19 5.88 -9.02
CA ASP A 77 -28.69 7.24 -8.81
C ASP A 77 -29.52 8.24 -9.62
N ASP A 78 -29.67 9.45 -9.09
CA ASP A 78 -30.33 10.57 -9.79
C ASP A 78 -29.35 11.35 -10.69
N ASP A 79 -28.03 11.17 -10.50
CA ASP A 79 -26.94 11.83 -11.24
C ASP A 79 -25.72 10.89 -11.33
N ALA A 80 -24.74 11.25 -12.16
CA ALA A 80 -23.50 10.50 -12.32
C ALA A 80 -22.76 10.35 -10.97
N ILE A 81 -22.79 9.14 -10.40
CA ILE A 81 -22.05 8.84 -9.18
C ILE A 81 -20.53 8.71 -9.48
N VAL A 82 -20.17 8.24 -10.67
CA VAL A 82 -18.81 8.19 -11.18
C VAL A 82 -18.66 9.28 -12.25
N PRO A 83 -18.05 10.44 -11.93
CA PRO A 83 -17.89 11.54 -12.86
C PRO A 83 -16.99 11.16 -14.06
N SER A 84 -17.06 11.94 -15.14
CA SER A 84 -16.38 11.67 -16.41
C SER A 84 -14.85 11.55 -16.29
N GLU A 85 -14.23 12.35 -15.40
CA GLU A 85 -12.79 12.27 -15.14
C GLU A 85 -12.39 10.93 -14.52
N ILE A 86 -13.20 10.37 -13.60
CA ILE A 86 -12.96 9.06 -13.00
C ILE A 86 -13.27 7.94 -13.99
N GLN A 87 -14.29 8.09 -14.83
CA GLN A 87 -14.57 7.14 -15.91
C GLN A 87 -13.39 7.07 -16.90
N SER A 88 -12.86 8.21 -17.33
CA SER A 88 -11.70 8.29 -18.23
C SER A 88 -10.45 7.68 -17.61
N LEU A 89 -10.21 7.92 -16.30
CA LEU A 89 -9.14 7.30 -15.54
C LEU A 89 -9.32 5.79 -15.45
N ALA A 90 -10.53 5.31 -15.19
CA ALA A 90 -10.85 3.89 -15.13
C ALA A 90 -10.67 3.20 -16.49
N GLN A 91 -11.08 3.84 -17.59
CA GLN A 91 -10.85 3.33 -18.95
C GLN A 91 -9.35 3.22 -19.27
N TRP A 92 -8.55 4.25 -18.91
CA TRP A 92 -7.11 4.17 -19.06
C TRP A 92 -6.52 3.03 -18.24
N ALA A 93 -6.90 2.91 -16.97
CA ALA A 93 -6.41 1.88 -16.06
C ALA A 93 -6.80 0.46 -16.52
N SER A 94 -8.01 0.28 -17.05
CA SER A 94 -8.47 -0.97 -17.66
C SER A 94 -7.57 -1.39 -18.83
N ARG A 95 -7.24 -0.45 -19.72
CA ARG A 95 -6.37 -0.71 -20.89
C ARG A 95 -4.93 -0.96 -20.46
N TYR A 96 -4.43 -0.18 -19.49
CA TYR A 96 -3.04 -0.25 -19.06
C TYR A 96 -2.75 -1.54 -18.26
N TYR A 97 -3.61 -1.89 -17.31
CA TYR A 97 -3.41 -3.06 -16.45
C TYR A 97 -4.08 -4.33 -16.99
N HIS A 98 -4.74 -4.26 -18.15
CA HIS A 98 -5.46 -5.36 -18.80
C HIS A 98 -6.52 -6.02 -17.91
N TYR A 99 -7.30 -5.22 -17.22
CA TYR A 99 -8.47 -5.67 -16.45
C TYR A 99 -9.78 -5.22 -17.11
N SER A 100 -10.86 -5.95 -16.85
CA SER A 100 -12.19 -5.56 -17.34
C SER A 100 -12.58 -4.18 -16.79
N LEU A 101 -13.23 -3.35 -17.61
CA LEU A 101 -13.66 -2.02 -17.20
C LEU A 101 -14.65 -2.10 -16.00
N GLY A 102 -15.48 -3.15 -15.95
CA GLY A 102 -16.42 -3.36 -14.85
C GLY A 102 -15.72 -3.63 -13.51
N GLU A 103 -14.63 -4.42 -13.50
CA GLU A 103 -13.84 -4.65 -12.28
C GLU A 103 -13.12 -3.37 -11.83
N VAL A 104 -12.60 -2.59 -12.78
CA VAL A 104 -11.92 -1.32 -12.49
C VAL A 104 -12.92 -0.31 -11.92
N LEU A 105 -14.07 -0.08 -12.56
CA LEU A 105 -15.11 0.83 -12.06
C LEU A 105 -15.65 0.39 -10.69
N ALA A 106 -15.84 -0.91 -10.48
CA ALA A 106 -16.21 -1.41 -9.16
C ALA A 106 -15.15 -1.08 -8.09
N ALA A 107 -13.85 -1.09 -8.45
CA ALA A 107 -12.78 -0.73 -7.52
C ALA A 107 -12.76 0.77 -7.18
N THR A 108 -13.35 1.65 -8.00
CA THR A 108 -13.47 3.08 -7.71
C THR A 108 -14.56 3.41 -6.68
N LEU A 109 -15.50 2.50 -6.46
CA LEU A 109 -16.67 2.71 -5.60
C LEU A 109 -16.45 2.11 -4.19
N PRO A 110 -16.94 2.76 -3.12
CA PRO A 110 -17.09 2.15 -1.80
C PRO A 110 -17.94 0.88 -1.81
N THR A 111 -17.71 -0.01 -0.84
CA THR A 111 -18.39 -1.32 -0.76
C THR A 111 -19.92 -1.21 -0.80
N LEU A 112 -20.52 -0.31 -0.01
CA LEU A 112 -21.98 -0.14 0.05
C LEU A 112 -22.54 0.32 -1.30
N LEU A 113 -21.86 1.26 -1.98
CA LEU A 113 -22.29 1.69 -3.31
C LEU A 113 -22.22 0.54 -4.34
N ARG A 114 -21.20 -0.34 -4.24
CA ARG A 114 -21.11 -1.55 -5.08
C ARG A 114 -22.23 -2.56 -4.80
N GLN A 115 -22.78 -2.56 -3.59
CA GLN A 115 -23.90 -3.41 -3.17
C GLN A 115 -25.27 -2.86 -3.58
N GLY A 116 -25.31 -1.58 -4.02
CA GLY A 116 -26.51 -0.92 -4.49
C GLY A 116 -27.22 -0.07 -3.43
N ASP A 117 -26.51 0.27 -2.35
CA ASP A 117 -27.02 1.20 -1.34
C ASP A 117 -27.15 2.62 -1.94
N GLU A 118 -28.07 3.40 -1.38
CA GLU A 118 -28.32 4.79 -1.78
C GLU A 118 -27.08 5.67 -1.59
N ALA A 119 -26.78 6.52 -2.55
CA ALA A 119 -25.63 7.43 -2.54
C ALA A 119 -25.92 8.68 -1.69
N LYS A 120 -26.21 8.48 -0.41
CA LYS A 120 -26.58 9.53 0.52
C LYS A 120 -25.65 9.57 1.72
N VAL A 121 -25.19 10.78 2.06
CA VAL A 121 -24.43 11.01 3.29
C VAL A 121 -25.40 10.79 4.46
N SER A 122 -25.18 9.72 5.20
CA SER A 122 -25.95 9.46 6.42
C SER A 122 -25.08 9.78 7.64
N GLY A 123 -25.65 10.52 8.58
CA GLY A 123 -24.97 10.80 9.84
C GLY A 123 -24.59 9.54 10.61
N GLU A 124 -23.54 9.61 11.38
CA GLU A 124 -23.25 8.58 12.39
C GLU A 124 -24.19 8.78 13.56
N LYS A 125 -24.85 7.70 13.99
CA LYS A 125 -25.69 7.76 15.18
C LYS A 125 -24.82 8.07 16.40
N VAL A 126 -25.13 9.17 17.08
CA VAL A 126 -24.48 9.58 18.31
C VAL A 126 -25.54 9.71 19.39
N TRP A 127 -25.16 9.36 20.58
CA TRP A 127 -26.02 9.41 21.78
C TRP A 127 -25.49 10.49 22.71
N SER A 128 -26.36 11.39 23.12
CA SER A 128 -26.08 12.42 24.13
C SER A 128 -27.18 12.45 25.19
N LEU A 129 -26.83 12.89 26.37
CA LEU A 129 -27.84 13.17 27.39
C LEU A 129 -28.59 14.44 27.04
N ASN A 130 -29.90 14.39 27.12
CA ASN A 130 -30.74 15.60 27.10
C ASN A 130 -30.86 16.23 28.51
N ALA A 131 -31.56 17.31 28.62
CA ALA A 131 -31.72 18.01 29.91
C ALA A 131 -32.32 17.09 31.02
N ALA A 132 -33.26 16.21 30.64
CA ALA A 132 -33.83 15.23 31.58
C ALA A 132 -32.82 14.21 32.02
N GLY A 133 -31.96 13.69 31.10
CA GLY A 133 -30.88 12.74 31.41
C GLY A 133 -29.76 13.33 32.29
N MET A 134 -29.46 14.62 32.09
CA MET A 134 -28.50 15.34 32.92
C MET A 134 -29.01 15.55 34.38
N ALA A 135 -30.31 15.69 34.56
CA ALA A 135 -30.96 15.92 35.86
C ALA A 135 -31.34 14.61 36.60
N VAL A 136 -31.00 13.43 36.05
CA VAL A 136 -31.35 12.17 36.67
C VAL A 136 -30.57 11.96 37.95
N ASP A 137 -31.30 11.76 39.08
CA ASP A 137 -30.74 11.37 40.36
C ASP A 137 -30.14 9.93 40.25
N PRO A 138 -28.83 9.74 40.51
CA PRO A 138 -28.17 8.44 40.52
C PRO A 138 -28.87 7.39 41.40
N GLU A 139 -29.52 7.81 42.50
CA GLU A 139 -30.24 6.95 43.43
C GLU A 139 -31.37 6.15 42.74
N ARG A 140 -31.99 6.68 41.69
CA ARG A 140 -33.05 6.00 40.92
C ARG A 140 -32.53 4.79 40.13
N LEU A 141 -31.23 4.69 39.95
CA LEU A 141 -30.58 3.60 39.23
C LEU A 141 -29.77 2.67 40.10
N LYS A 142 -29.89 2.73 41.45
CA LYS A 142 -29.17 1.85 42.39
C LYS A 142 -29.39 0.35 42.08
N ARG A 143 -30.56 -0.03 41.57
CA ARG A 143 -30.90 -1.43 41.20
C ARG A 143 -30.48 -1.79 39.77
N ALA A 144 -29.90 -0.87 39.00
CA ALA A 144 -29.47 -1.07 37.64
C ALA A 144 -28.03 -0.51 37.41
N PRO A 145 -27.01 -1.11 38.03
CA PRO A 145 -25.66 -0.54 38.09
C PRO A 145 -25.03 -0.30 36.72
N ARG A 146 -25.34 -1.13 35.73
CA ARG A 146 -24.82 -0.93 34.36
C ARG A 146 -25.49 0.25 33.65
N GLN A 147 -26.77 0.54 33.92
CA GLN A 147 -27.43 1.75 33.39
C GLN A 147 -26.85 3.01 34.04
N LEU A 148 -26.60 2.96 35.33
CA LEU A 148 -25.95 4.05 36.08
C LEU A 148 -24.54 4.32 35.53
N ALA A 149 -23.73 3.30 35.35
CA ALA A 149 -22.38 3.44 34.83
C ALA A 149 -22.37 4.07 33.39
N LEU A 150 -23.28 3.66 32.50
CA LEU A 150 -23.40 4.26 31.16
C LEU A 150 -23.88 5.71 31.23
N LEU A 151 -24.82 6.03 32.11
CA LEU A 151 -25.30 7.40 32.32
C LEU A 151 -24.14 8.30 32.80
N GLN A 152 -23.40 7.84 33.84
CA GLN A 152 -22.24 8.55 34.38
C GLN A 152 -21.15 8.75 33.35
N LEU A 153 -20.88 7.76 32.48
CA LEU A 153 -19.94 7.89 31.37
C LEU A 153 -20.34 9.02 30.42
N LEU A 154 -21.63 9.09 30.06
CA LEU A 154 -22.15 10.16 29.19
C LEU A 154 -22.12 11.53 29.88
N GLN A 155 -22.42 11.60 31.19
CA GLN A 155 -22.31 12.84 31.99
C GLN A 155 -20.88 13.36 32.06
N GLN A 156 -19.91 12.49 32.38
CA GLN A 156 -18.49 12.87 32.50
C GLN A 156 -17.89 13.37 31.20
N ARG A 157 -18.31 12.79 30.09
CA ARG A 157 -17.78 13.18 28.77
C ARG A 157 -18.37 14.47 28.25
N GLY A 158 -19.62 14.80 28.57
CA GLY A 158 -20.29 16.02 28.14
C GLY A 158 -20.40 16.22 26.61
N LYS A 159 -20.00 15.21 25.82
CA LYS A 159 -20.02 15.20 24.35
C LYS A 159 -20.76 13.95 23.86
N PRO A 160 -21.44 14.03 22.71
CA PRO A 160 -22.08 12.88 22.09
C PRO A 160 -21.08 11.73 21.86
N LEU A 161 -21.47 10.50 22.15
CA LEU A 161 -20.67 9.30 21.92
C LEU A 161 -21.26 8.49 20.78
N ASN A 162 -20.40 8.02 19.86
CA ASN A 162 -20.77 7.13 18.79
C ASN A 162 -20.66 5.65 19.23
N ALA A 163 -21.17 4.72 18.39
CA ALA A 163 -21.14 3.30 18.67
C ALA A 163 -19.71 2.76 18.89
N GLY A 164 -18.73 3.24 18.12
CA GLY A 164 -17.34 2.81 18.25
C GLY A 164 -16.71 3.21 19.58
N ALA A 165 -16.98 4.41 20.07
CA ALA A 165 -16.54 4.87 21.38
C ALA A 165 -17.18 4.06 22.51
N LEU A 166 -18.46 3.72 22.38
CA LEU A 166 -19.19 2.91 23.33
C LEU A 166 -18.73 1.45 23.36
N ASP A 167 -18.42 0.86 22.20
CA ASP A 167 -17.88 -0.51 22.10
C ASP A 167 -16.52 -0.63 22.82
N VAL A 168 -15.67 0.39 22.73
CA VAL A 168 -14.34 0.42 23.37
C VAL A 168 -14.45 0.65 24.89
N GLN A 169 -15.36 1.53 25.33
CA GLN A 169 -15.37 2.01 26.72
C GLN A 169 -16.33 1.23 27.62
N PHE A 170 -17.36 0.60 27.05
CA PHE A 170 -18.44 0.03 27.85
C PHE A 170 -18.80 -1.42 27.51
N GLY A 171 -18.41 -1.94 26.37
CA GLY A 171 -18.81 -3.28 25.93
C GLY A 171 -20.33 -3.35 25.68
N ASN A 172 -21.00 -4.40 26.07
CA ASN A 172 -22.40 -4.73 25.75
C ASN A 172 -23.41 -3.63 26.15
N TRP A 173 -23.41 -2.50 25.45
CA TRP A 173 -24.14 -1.26 25.76
C TRP A 173 -25.51 -1.13 25.04
N ARG A 174 -25.71 -1.82 23.91
CA ARG A 174 -26.85 -1.58 23.00
C ARG A 174 -28.22 -1.75 23.66
N GLY A 175 -28.40 -2.83 24.46
CA GLY A 175 -29.63 -3.05 25.21
C GLY A 175 -29.86 -2.03 26.33
N ILE A 176 -28.76 -1.63 26.98
CA ILE A 176 -28.80 -0.63 28.06
C ILE A 176 -29.14 0.74 27.48
N MET A 177 -28.52 1.11 26.35
CA MET A 177 -28.77 2.36 25.66
C MET A 177 -30.22 2.49 25.21
N ARG A 178 -30.80 1.41 24.63
CA ARG A 178 -32.20 1.40 24.24
C ARG A 178 -33.12 1.71 25.41
N ASN A 179 -32.89 1.09 26.57
CA ASN A 179 -33.66 1.32 27.76
C ASN A 179 -33.54 2.78 28.28
N LEU A 180 -32.38 3.42 28.11
CA LEU A 180 -32.19 4.82 28.52
C LEU A 180 -32.83 5.80 27.50
N VAL A 181 -32.85 5.44 26.22
CA VAL A 181 -33.59 6.16 25.17
C VAL A 181 -35.10 6.06 25.42
N ASP A 182 -35.61 4.84 25.71
CA ASP A 182 -37.04 4.60 26.01
C ASP A 182 -37.51 5.36 27.27
N LYS A 183 -36.60 5.62 28.20
CA LYS A 183 -36.86 6.48 29.37
C LYS A 183 -36.84 7.98 29.05
N GLY A 184 -36.52 8.37 27.82
CA GLY A 184 -36.44 9.76 27.40
C GLY A 184 -35.26 10.55 27.97
N TRP A 185 -34.18 9.88 28.42
CA TRP A 185 -33.01 10.53 28.99
C TRP A 185 -31.87 10.77 28.01
N ILE A 186 -31.89 10.04 26.90
CA ILE A 186 -30.89 10.12 25.85
C ILE A 186 -31.53 10.55 24.54
N GLU A 187 -30.89 11.49 23.90
CA GLU A 187 -31.21 11.94 22.57
C GLU A 187 -30.31 11.22 21.57
N LEU A 188 -30.95 10.67 20.52
CA LEU A 188 -30.28 10.09 19.39
C LEU A 188 -30.21 11.13 18.27
N ALA A 189 -29.01 11.62 17.96
CA ALA A 189 -28.76 12.52 16.85
C ALA A 189 -27.96 11.81 15.75
N GLU A 190 -28.11 12.26 14.52
CA GLU A 190 -27.21 11.91 13.43
C GLU A 190 -26.18 13.02 13.27
N GLN A 191 -24.91 12.69 13.58
CA GLN A 191 -23.81 13.62 13.40
C GLN A 191 -23.06 13.30 12.12
N THR A 192 -22.93 14.29 11.24
CA THR A 192 -22.14 14.11 10.01
C THR A 192 -20.65 13.99 10.39
N THR A 193 -20.02 12.90 9.96
CA THR A 193 -18.63 12.54 10.30
C THR A 193 -17.61 13.35 9.49
N LEU A 194 -17.77 14.66 9.38
CA LEU A 194 -16.65 15.52 9.00
C LEU A 194 -15.79 15.73 10.25
N ILE A 195 -14.51 15.43 10.14
CA ILE A 195 -13.55 15.79 11.18
C ILE A 195 -13.43 17.32 11.10
N VAL A 196 -14.16 17.99 11.98
CA VAL A 196 -14.05 19.45 12.13
C VAL A 196 -12.84 19.75 13.02
N PRO A 197 -11.96 20.68 12.63
CA PRO A 197 -10.76 20.99 13.39
C PRO A 197 -11.08 21.59 14.76
N VAL A 198 -10.20 21.35 15.70
CA VAL A 198 -10.14 22.12 16.96
C VAL A 198 -9.54 23.49 16.61
N ALA A 199 -10.10 24.55 17.14
CA ALA A 199 -9.94 25.95 16.73
C ALA A 199 -8.55 26.60 16.96
N GLU A 200 -7.47 25.85 17.17
CA GLU A 200 -6.12 26.42 17.32
C GLU A 200 -5.29 26.12 16.07
N THR A 201 -5.16 27.12 15.19
CA THR A 201 -4.21 27.06 14.06
C THR A 201 -2.79 27.31 14.58
N SER A 202 -1.91 26.32 14.45
CA SER A 202 -0.50 26.50 14.75
C SER A 202 0.18 27.41 13.72
N CYS A 203 1.01 28.33 14.19
CA CYS A 203 1.86 29.15 13.32
C CYS A 203 2.80 28.26 12.49
N ALA A 204 3.03 28.61 11.22
CA ALA A 204 4.00 27.91 10.39
C ALA A 204 5.42 28.13 10.95
N PRO A 205 6.26 27.08 11.05
CA PRO A 205 7.68 27.26 11.34
C PRO A 205 8.36 27.99 10.17
N GLU A 206 9.45 28.68 10.45
CA GLU A 206 10.29 29.27 9.41
C GLU A 206 10.89 28.16 8.52
N LEU A 207 10.76 28.35 7.22
CA LEU A 207 11.31 27.43 6.22
C LEU A 207 12.79 27.75 5.98
N ASN A 208 13.63 26.73 5.85
CA ASN A 208 14.98 26.91 5.35
C ASN A 208 14.98 27.18 3.83
N SER A 209 16.14 27.58 3.28
CA SER A 209 16.26 27.94 1.86
C SER A 209 15.85 26.83 0.91
N ALA A 210 16.20 25.57 1.21
CA ALA A 210 15.82 24.42 0.38
C ALA A 210 14.30 24.14 0.44
N GLN A 211 13.69 24.25 1.61
CA GLN A 211 12.26 24.11 1.78
C GLN A 211 11.51 25.22 1.05
N GLN A 212 12.00 26.47 1.16
CA GLN A 212 11.40 27.62 0.47
C GLN A 212 11.48 27.43 -1.05
N ALA A 213 12.63 27.05 -1.60
CA ALA A 213 12.80 26.78 -3.01
C ALA A 213 11.86 25.65 -3.52
N ALA A 214 11.68 24.61 -2.70
CA ALA A 214 10.73 23.54 -3.02
C ALA A 214 9.27 24.03 -3.00
N CYS A 215 8.89 24.85 -2.03
CA CYS A 215 7.57 25.49 -1.99
C CYS A 215 7.33 26.37 -3.22
N ASP A 216 8.29 27.22 -3.57
CA ASP A 216 8.20 28.12 -4.73
C ASP A 216 8.04 27.32 -6.04
N ALA A 217 8.80 26.23 -6.20
CA ALA A 217 8.66 25.36 -7.37
C ALA A 217 7.27 24.72 -7.45
N ILE A 218 6.74 24.22 -6.33
CA ILE A 218 5.39 23.63 -6.30
C ILE A 218 4.32 24.69 -6.56
N HIS A 219 4.46 25.89 -5.99
CA HIS A 219 3.50 26.99 -6.21
C HIS A 219 3.49 27.43 -7.67
N ASN A 220 4.66 27.50 -8.33
CA ASN A 220 4.75 27.85 -9.75
C ASN A 220 4.14 26.76 -10.66
N ALA A 221 4.10 25.51 -10.23
CA ALA A 221 3.48 24.41 -10.95
C ALA A 221 1.94 24.39 -10.83
N LEU A 222 1.35 25.14 -9.87
CA LEU A 222 -0.11 25.17 -9.70
C LEU A 222 -0.79 25.72 -10.96
N GLY A 223 -1.88 25.05 -11.37
CA GLY A 223 -2.64 25.40 -12.57
C GLY A 223 -2.12 24.74 -13.86
N GLY A 224 -1.07 23.91 -13.76
CA GLY A 224 -0.55 23.11 -14.86
C GLY A 224 -0.15 21.69 -14.42
N PHE A 225 0.03 20.78 -15.39
CA PHE A 225 0.53 19.45 -15.06
C PHE A 225 2.05 19.46 -14.94
N GLU A 226 2.54 19.15 -13.77
CA GLU A 226 3.95 18.86 -13.52
C GLU A 226 4.10 17.72 -12.50
N SER A 227 5.09 16.87 -12.71
CA SER A 227 5.45 15.82 -11.75
C SER A 227 6.72 16.23 -11.00
N LEU A 228 6.61 16.42 -9.69
CA LEU A 228 7.71 16.87 -8.84
C LEU A 228 8.12 15.74 -7.89
N LEU A 229 9.41 15.43 -7.84
CA LEU A 229 10.00 14.49 -6.87
C LEU A 229 10.62 15.28 -5.72
N LEU A 230 9.98 15.25 -4.56
CA LEU A 230 10.49 15.87 -3.34
C LEU A 230 11.34 14.86 -2.58
N ASP A 231 12.63 14.87 -2.87
CA ASP A 231 13.64 14.00 -2.29
C ASP A 231 14.29 14.68 -1.07
N GLY A 232 13.94 14.25 0.11
CA GLY A 232 14.40 14.89 1.33
C GLY A 232 14.74 13.89 2.42
N VAL A 233 15.90 14.04 3.04
CA VAL A 233 16.34 13.17 4.14
C VAL A 233 15.28 13.02 5.23
N THR A 234 15.36 11.94 6.00
CA THR A 234 14.42 11.75 7.11
C THR A 234 14.50 12.90 8.09
N GLY A 235 13.38 13.58 8.34
CA GLY A 235 13.35 14.76 9.22
C GLY A 235 13.69 16.08 8.51
N SER A 236 13.76 16.12 7.18
CA SER A 236 14.01 17.36 6.41
C SER A 236 12.83 18.35 6.38
N GLY A 237 11.68 18.01 6.99
CA GLY A 237 10.51 18.88 7.00
C GLY A 237 9.63 18.80 5.75
N LYS A 238 9.67 17.71 4.97
CA LYS A 238 8.78 17.49 3.81
C LYS A 238 7.32 17.83 4.10
N THR A 239 6.84 17.54 5.31
CA THR A 239 5.44 17.83 5.70
C THR A 239 5.13 19.32 5.70
N GLU A 240 6.07 20.19 6.02
CA GLU A 240 5.87 21.65 5.97
C GLU A 240 5.74 22.14 4.53
N VAL A 241 6.54 21.53 3.61
CA VAL A 241 6.40 21.80 2.17
C VAL A 241 5.02 21.34 1.67
N TYR A 242 4.52 20.17 2.12
CA TYR A 242 3.15 19.74 1.80
C TYR A 242 2.11 20.70 2.34
N PHE A 243 2.27 21.18 3.58
CA PHE A 243 1.33 22.13 4.17
C PHE A 243 1.30 23.44 3.40
N SER A 244 2.44 23.96 2.98
CA SER A 244 2.54 25.15 2.14
C SER A 244 1.78 24.98 0.81
N ALA A 245 1.97 23.85 0.14
CA ALA A 245 1.27 23.53 -1.11
C ALA A 245 -0.24 23.40 -0.92
N VAL A 246 -0.68 22.69 0.12
CA VAL A 246 -2.11 22.52 0.47
C VAL A 246 -2.74 23.88 0.78
N GLU A 247 -2.07 24.75 1.53
CA GLU A 247 -2.56 26.08 1.89
C GLU A 247 -2.87 26.93 0.65
N GLN A 248 -2.02 26.93 -0.37
CA GLN A 248 -2.25 27.65 -1.62
C GLN A 248 -3.45 27.10 -2.40
N VAL A 249 -3.57 25.78 -2.47
CA VAL A 249 -4.70 25.11 -3.12
C VAL A 249 -6.02 25.44 -2.43
N LEU A 250 -6.02 25.44 -1.10
CA LEU A 250 -7.21 25.81 -0.30
C LEU A 250 -7.59 27.29 -0.47
N ARG A 251 -6.60 28.21 -0.54
CA ARG A 251 -6.85 29.63 -0.82
C ARG A 251 -7.46 29.86 -2.20
N ALA A 252 -7.13 28.98 -3.18
CA ALA A 252 -7.74 29.00 -4.51
C ALA A 252 -9.13 28.34 -4.56
N GLY A 253 -9.69 27.90 -3.42
CA GLY A 253 -10.98 27.20 -3.35
C GLY A 253 -10.96 25.81 -3.95
N GLN A 254 -9.78 25.20 -4.06
CA GLN A 254 -9.59 23.86 -4.61
C GLN A 254 -9.37 22.81 -3.51
N GLN A 255 -9.45 21.53 -3.89
CA GLN A 255 -9.27 20.40 -3.00
C GLN A 255 -7.88 19.79 -3.16
N ALA A 256 -7.32 19.26 -2.07
CA ALA A 256 -6.06 18.53 -2.05
C ALA A 256 -6.28 17.04 -1.76
N LEU A 257 -5.67 16.16 -2.57
CA LEU A 257 -5.62 14.71 -2.34
C LEU A 257 -4.24 14.32 -1.82
N ILE A 258 -4.19 13.77 -0.61
CA ILE A 258 -2.96 13.28 0.02
C ILE A 258 -3.03 11.75 0.11
N LEU A 259 -2.14 11.08 -0.59
CA LEU A 259 -1.98 9.64 -0.51
C LEU A 259 -0.84 9.29 0.44
N VAL A 260 -1.13 8.41 1.39
CA VAL A 260 -0.16 7.93 2.38
C VAL A 260 -0.16 6.40 2.40
N PRO A 261 0.95 5.73 2.76
CA PRO A 261 0.96 4.29 3.00
C PRO A 261 -0.06 3.89 4.08
N GLU A 262 -0.56 2.65 4.05
CA GLU A 262 -1.54 2.17 5.06
C GLU A 262 -1.04 2.38 6.50
N ILE A 263 0.26 2.19 6.74
CA ILE A 263 0.90 2.39 8.04
C ILE A 263 1.20 3.88 8.30
N GLY A 264 1.27 4.70 7.27
CA GLY A 264 1.57 6.14 7.36
C GLY A 264 0.39 6.99 7.83
N LEU A 265 -0.85 6.47 7.73
CA LEU A 265 -2.05 7.17 8.23
C LEU A 265 -2.14 7.06 9.75
N THR A 266 -1.24 7.77 10.43
CA THR A 266 -1.18 7.78 11.89
C THR A 266 -2.07 8.86 12.47
N PRO A 267 -2.58 8.68 13.71
CA PRO A 267 -3.27 9.75 14.44
C PRO A 267 -2.42 11.03 14.58
N GLN A 268 -1.08 10.87 14.61
CA GLN A 268 -0.14 11.99 14.68
C GLN A 268 -0.15 12.82 13.39
N LEU A 269 -0.14 12.19 12.21
CA LEU A 269 -0.26 12.88 10.93
C LEU A 269 -1.58 13.65 10.85
N LEU A 270 -2.68 12.99 11.19
CA LEU A 270 -4.00 13.63 11.20
C LEU A 270 -4.05 14.83 12.15
N LYS A 271 -3.54 14.71 13.38
CA LYS A 271 -3.46 15.82 14.33
C LYS A 271 -2.66 17.00 13.78
N ARG A 272 -1.57 16.75 13.05
CA ARG A 272 -0.79 17.82 12.41
C ARG A 272 -1.60 18.57 11.34
N PHE A 273 -2.34 17.84 10.48
CA PHE A 273 -3.24 18.46 9.52
C PHE A 273 -4.35 19.26 10.21
N GLN A 274 -4.96 18.71 11.27
CA GLN A 274 -6.01 19.39 12.04
C GLN A 274 -5.51 20.63 12.78
N ALA A 275 -4.29 20.61 13.29
CA ALA A 275 -3.67 21.75 13.96
C ALA A 275 -3.28 22.87 12.96
N ARG A 276 -2.99 22.50 11.70
CA ARG A 276 -2.58 23.44 10.66
C ARG A 276 -3.76 24.05 9.91
N PHE A 277 -4.80 23.27 9.63
CA PHE A 277 -5.90 23.64 8.75
C PHE A 277 -7.25 23.58 9.48
N ALA A 278 -7.93 24.71 9.56
CA ALA A 278 -9.27 24.81 10.14
C ALA A 278 -10.37 24.44 9.11
N VAL A 279 -10.18 23.33 8.37
CA VAL A 279 -11.14 22.87 7.35
C VAL A 279 -11.48 21.39 7.54
N PRO A 280 -12.65 20.94 7.03
CA PRO A 280 -13.02 19.53 7.08
C PRO A 280 -12.04 18.63 6.34
N ILE A 281 -11.72 17.48 6.94
CA ILE A 281 -10.83 16.46 6.37
C ILE A 281 -11.60 15.15 6.18
N ALA A 282 -11.64 14.64 4.96
CA ALA A 282 -12.16 13.30 4.68
C ALA A 282 -11.05 12.25 4.75
N LEU A 283 -11.29 11.18 5.50
CA LEU A 283 -10.36 10.05 5.62
C LEU A 283 -10.84 8.86 4.79
N LEU A 284 -9.91 8.19 4.07
CA LEU A 284 -10.20 7.03 3.23
C LEU A 284 -9.14 5.94 3.41
N HIS A 285 -9.40 4.98 4.30
CA HIS A 285 -8.49 3.87 4.58
C HIS A 285 -9.23 2.57 4.95
N SER A 286 -8.51 1.45 4.96
CA SER A 286 -9.06 0.10 5.21
C SER A 286 -9.63 -0.09 6.62
N GLY A 287 -9.18 0.68 7.61
CA GLY A 287 -9.67 0.61 9.01
C GLY A 287 -11.02 1.30 9.26
N LEU A 288 -11.59 2.04 8.29
CA LEU A 288 -12.92 2.60 8.40
C LEU A 288 -13.99 1.52 8.20
N ASN A 289 -15.13 1.67 8.88
CA ASN A 289 -16.32 0.89 8.52
C ASN A 289 -16.85 1.36 7.15
N ASP A 290 -17.64 0.51 6.49
CA ASP A 290 -18.12 0.78 5.12
C ASP A 290 -18.97 2.05 5.02
N LYS A 291 -19.78 2.36 6.07
CA LYS A 291 -20.61 3.57 6.12
C LYS A 291 -19.76 4.84 6.23
N ALA A 292 -18.77 4.87 7.12
CA ALA A 292 -17.87 6.01 7.25
C ALA A 292 -17.05 6.24 5.97
N ARG A 293 -16.61 5.15 5.32
CA ARG A 293 -15.89 5.21 4.05
C ARG A 293 -16.76 5.80 2.94
N MET A 294 -18.03 5.35 2.83
CA MET A 294 -18.97 5.88 1.86
C MET A 294 -19.25 7.37 2.11
N ASN A 295 -19.47 7.76 3.36
CA ASN A 295 -19.69 9.17 3.72
C ASN A 295 -18.49 10.06 3.34
N SER A 296 -17.27 9.66 3.70
CA SER A 296 -16.05 10.40 3.34
C SER A 296 -15.88 10.53 1.82
N TRP A 297 -16.19 9.47 1.08
CA TRP A 297 -16.13 9.46 -0.38
C TRP A 297 -17.17 10.42 -1.00
N LEU A 298 -18.41 10.40 -0.50
CA LEU A 298 -19.49 11.29 -0.97
C LEU A 298 -19.21 12.77 -0.62
N GLN A 299 -18.64 13.03 0.56
CA GLN A 299 -18.24 14.37 0.98
C GLN A 299 -17.10 14.94 0.10
N ALA A 300 -16.13 14.10 -0.27
CA ALA A 300 -15.08 14.47 -1.22
C ALA A 300 -15.68 14.83 -2.59
N LYS A 301 -16.58 13.97 -3.12
CA LYS A 301 -17.31 14.21 -4.38
C LYS A 301 -18.10 15.52 -4.36
N ALA A 302 -18.78 15.81 -3.26
CA ALA A 302 -19.57 17.05 -3.10
C ALA A 302 -18.72 18.31 -2.90
N GLY A 303 -17.40 18.18 -2.67
CA GLY A 303 -16.52 19.30 -2.33
C GLY A 303 -16.65 19.78 -0.88
N ALA A 304 -17.40 19.06 -0.03
CA ALA A 304 -17.61 19.41 1.39
C ALA A 304 -16.35 19.17 2.25
N ALA A 305 -15.41 18.34 1.77
CA ALA A 305 -14.11 18.15 2.38
C ALA A 305 -13.02 18.72 1.45
N PRO A 306 -12.39 19.85 1.80
CA PRO A 306 -11.29 20.44 1.03
C PRO A 306 -10.00 19.59 1.06
N ILE A 307 -9.77 18.83 2.13
CA ILE A 307 -8.61 17.94 2.26
C ILE A 307 -9.08 16.48 2.31
N ILE A 308 -8.53 15.66 1.44
CA ILE A 308 -8.75 14.22 1.42
C ILE A 308 -7.43 13.52 1.73
N ILE A 309 -7.39 12.75 2.83
CA ILE A 309 -6.22 11.93 3.18
C ILE A 309 -6.63 10.47 3.07
N GLY A 310 -5.89 9.71 2.28
CA GLY A 310 -6.25 8.31 2.12
C GLY A 310 -5.10 7.41 1.71
N THR A 311 -5.37 6.11 1.73
CA THR A 311 -4.45 5.09 1.27
C THR A 311 -4.65 4.84 -0.23
N ARG A 312 -3.99 3.84 -0.77
CA ARG A 312 -3.98 3.45 -2.19
C ARG A 312 -5.31 3.68 -2.94
N SER A 313 -6.43 3.20 -2.39
CA SER A 313 -7.73 3.28 -3.09
C SER A 313 -8.29 4.70 -3.20
N ALA A 314 -7.83 5.64 -2.39
CA ALA A 314 -8.27 7.03 -2.42
C ALA A 314 -7.92 7.74 -3.75
N VAL A 315 -7.00 7.19 -4.53
CA VAL A 315 -6.62 7.71 -5.85
C VAL A 315 -7.80 7.81 -6.82
N PHE A 316 -8.85 7.01 -6.63
CA PHE A 316 -10.06 7.01 -7.47
C PHE A 316 -11.22 7.81 -6.87
N THR A 317 -11.05 8.48 -5.75
CA THR A 317 -12.11 9.27 -5.13
C THR A 317 -12.45 10.47 -6.00
N PRO A 318 -13.71 10.65 -6.44
CA PRO A 318 -14.10 11.84 -7.18
C PRO A 318 -13.99 13.08 -6.32
N MET A 319 -13.58 14.17 -6.92
CA MET A 319 -13.40 15.46 -6.25
C MET A 319 -13.94 16.57 -7.15
N LYS A 320 -14.64 17.52 -6.57
CA LYS A 320 -15.33 18.58 -7.33
C LYS A 320 -14.33 19.53 -8.01
N ASN A 321 -13.24 19.85 -7.32
CA ASN A 321 -12.24 20.82 -7.79
C ASN A 321 -10.85 20.44 -7.27
N LEU A 322 -10.27 19.34 -7.82
CA LEU A 322 -8.95 18.87 -7.43
C LEU A 322 -7.85 19.82 -7.93
N GLY A 323 -7.00 20.34 -7.02
CA GLY A 323 -5.92 21.28 -7.34
C GLY A 323 -4.51 20.71 -7.22
N ILE A 324 -4.31 19.68 -6.39
CA ILE A 324 -3.00 19.01 -6.21
C ILE A 324 -3.16 17.57 -5.75
N ILE A 325 -2.22 16.72 -6.13
CA ILE A 325 -2.05 15.38 -5.56
C ILE A 325 -0.68 15.31 -4.86
N LEU A 326 -0.67 14.89 -3.61
CA LEU A 326 0.54 14.64 -2.82
C LEU A 326 0.63 13.15 -2.51
N ILE A 327 1.78 12.54 -2.72
CA ILE A 327 2.06 11.15 -2.31
C ILE A 327 3.23 11.17 -1.35
N ASP A 328 2.99 10.84 -0.10
CA ASP A 328 4.05 10.67 0.88
C ASP A 328 4.59 9.25 0.87
N GLU A 329 5.90 9.09 1.07
CA GLU A 329 6.62 7.81 0.97
C GLU A 329 6.30 7.06 -0.34
N GLU A 330 6.46 7.71 -1.50
CA GLU A 330 6.05 7.24 -2.83
C GLU A 330 6.60 5.85 -3.21
N HIS A 331 7.74 5.47 -2.62
CA HIS A 331 8.41 4.18 -2.79
C HIS A 331 7.70 3.01 -2.10
N ASP A 332 6.67 3.30 -1.27
CA ASP A 332 6.05 2.27 -0.44
C ASP A 332 5.30 1.23 -1.28
N LEU A 333 5.58 -0.06 -1.00
CA LEU A 333 4.95 -1.19 -1.70
C LEU A 333 3.44 -1.29 -1.52
N SER A 334 2.88 -0.67 -0.46
CA SER A 334 1.43 -0.68 -0.23
C SER A 334 0.64 0.09 -1.29
N PHE A 335 1.30 0.94 -2.07
CA PHE A 335 0.68 1.59 -3.22
C PHE A 335 0.41 0.64 -4.40
N LYS A 336 1.03 -0.54 -4.46
CA LYS A 336 0.70 -1.60 -5.42
C LYS A 336 -0.37 -2.53 -4.85
N GLN A 337 -1.47 -2.70 -5.58
CA GLN A 337 -2.50 -3.70 -5.26
C GLN A 337 -2.00 -5.10 -5.63
N GLN A 338 -2.06 -6.04 -4.70
CA GLN A 338 -1.55 -7.40 -4.90
C GLN A 338 -2.62 -8.41 -5.35
N GLU A 339 -3.90 -8.13 -5.08
CA GLU A 339 -5.02 -9.02 -5.39
C GLU A 339 -6.11 -8.28 -6.17
N GLY A 340 -6.88 -9.01 -6.98
CA GLY A 340 -7.91 -8.43 -7.84
C GLY A 340 -7.31 -7.52 -8.91
N PHE A 341 -7.82 -6.32 -9.07
CA PHE A 341 -7.31 -5.30 -9.97
C PHE A 341 -5.94 -4.77 -9.48
N ARG A 342 -4.85 -5.24 -10.10
CA ARG A 342 -3.45 -5.00 -9.67
C ARG A 342 -2.86 -3.70 -10.22
N TYR A 343 -3.34 -2.56 -9.79
CA TYR A 343 -2.81 -1.24 -10.16
C TYR A 343 -1.76 -0.73 -9.17
N HIS A 344 -0.97 0.25 -9.61
CA HIS A 344 -0.07 1.03 -8.75
C HIS A 344 -0.65 2.43 -8.55
N ALA A 345 -0.94 2.83 -7.31
CA ALA A 345 -1.61 4.11 -7.03
C ALA A 345 -0.77 5.33 -7.43
N ARG A 346 0.57 5.27 -7.31
CA ARG A 346 1.46 6.33 -7.80
C ARG A 346 1.25 6.60 -9.29
N ASP A 347 1.27 5.55 -10.11
CA ASP A 347 1.17 5.68 -11.57
C ASP A 347 -0.24 6.13 -12.00
N VAL A 348 -1.28 5.63 -11.31
CA VAL A 348 -2.66 6.10 -11.49
C VAL A 348 -2.78 7.57 -11.08
N ALA A 349 -2.14 8.00 -9.98
CA ALA A 349 -2.16 9.38 -9.51
C ALA A 349 -1.46 10.35 -10.48
N ILE A 350 -0.30 9.95 -11.05
CA ILE A 350 0.39 10.72 -12.10
C ILE A 350 -0.52 10.88 -13.32
N ARG A 351 -1.17 9.79 -13.75
CA ARG A 351 -2.12 9.85 -14.85
C ARG A 351 -3.33 10.74 -14.54
N ARG A 352 -3.86 10.65 -13.32
CA ARG A 352 -4.97 11.50 -12.85
C ARG A 352 -4.58 12.97 -12.85
N ALA A 353 -3.40 13.31 -12.32
CA ALA A 353 -2.88 14.67 -12.32
C ALA A 353 -2.72 15.22 -13.73
N GLN A 354 -2.18 14.40 -14.64
CA GLN A 354 -2.05 14.76 -16.07
C GLN A 354 -3.41 15.03 -16.74
N GLN A 355 -4.42 14.18 -16.47
CA GLN A 355 -5.76 14.38 -17.03
C GLN A 355 -6.47 15.62 -16.47
N ALA A 356 -6.20 15.94 -15.19
CA ALA A 356 -6.78 17.11 -14.53
C ALA A 356 -6.00 18.41 -14.80
N GLY A 357 -4.80 18.35 -15.41
CA GLY A 357 -3.95 19.53 -15.64
C GLY A 357 -3.43 20.15 -14.35
N ILE A 358 -3.09 19.35 -13.35
CA ILE A 358 -2.64 19.79 -12.02
C ILE A 358 -1.30 19.18 -11.63
N PRO A 359 -0.54 19.78 -10.71
CA PRO A 359 0.72 19.20 -10.25
C PRO A 359 0.52 17.98 -9.36
N ILE A 360 1.53 17.10 -9.37
CA ILE A 360 1.67 16.00 -8.44
C ILE A 360 3.04 16.03 -7.76
N VAL A 361 3.08 15.92 -6.44
CA VAL A 361 4.31 15.84 -5.65
C VAL A 361 4.49 14.43 -5.10
N LEU A 362 5.62 13.82 -5.43
CA LEU A 362 6.03 12.51 -4.96
C LEU A 362 7.11 12.70 -3.90
N GLY A 363 6.78 12.52 -2.63
CA GLY A 363 7.71 12.74 -1.54
C GLY A 363 8.29 11.46 -0.98
N SER A 364 9.59 11.45 -0.75
CA SER A 364 10.30 10.35 -0.12
C SER A 364 11.63 10.78 0.49
N ALA A 365 12.10 10.05 1.50
CA ALA A 365 13.49 10.12 1.97
C ALA A 365 14.39 9.12 1.23
N THR A 366 13.77 8.16 0.58
CA THR A 366 14.43 7.07 -0.15
C THR A 366 13.61 6.80 -1.42
N PRO A 367 13.61 7.71 -2.40
CA PRO A 367 12.81 7.58 -3.60
C PRO A 367 13.03 6.26 -4.33
N SER A 368 11.98 5.75 -4.98
CA SER A 368 12.09 4.54 -5.80
C SER A 368 13.05 4.78 -6.99
N LEU A 369 13.72 3.73 -7.43
CA LEU A 369 14.64 3.83 -8.56
C LEU A 369 13.92 4.27 -9.85
N GLU A 370 12.64 3.93 -10.01
CA GLU A 370 11.80 4.42 -11.10
C GLU A 370 11.60 5.94 -11.05
N SER A 371 11.32 6.49 -9.86
CA SER A 371 11.12 7.94 -9.68
C SER A 371 12.43 8.70 -9.88
N LEU A 372 13.54 8.21 -9.35
CA LEU A 372 14.86 8.79 -9.57
C LEU A 372 15.29 8.72 -11.03
N HIS A 373 15.02 7.60 -11.72
CA HIS A 373 15.30 7.50 -13.16
C HIS A 373 14.49 8.52 -13.96
N ASN A 374 13.19 8.70 -13.66
CA ASN A 374 12.37 9.70 -14.32
C ASN A 374 12.85 11.13 -14.04
N ALA A 375 13.32 11.42 -12.82
CA ALA A 375 13.92 12.70 -12.48
C ALA A 375 15.21 12.96 -13.28
N ARG A 376 16.11 11.97 -13.39
CA ARG A 376 17.33 12.05 -14.21
C ARG A 376 17.07 12.22 -15.70
N GLN A 377 15.93 11.70 -16.19
CA GLN A 377 15.48 11.87 -17.57
C GLN A 377 14.75 13.21 -17.81
N GLY A 378 14.64 14.07 -16.80
CA GLY A 378 13.92 15.34 -16.89
C GLY A 378 12.41 15.21 -17.01
N ARG A 379 11.85 14.01 -16.74
CA ARG A 379 10.39 13.78 -16.73
C ARG A 379 9.74 14.24 -15.42
N PHE A 380 10.51 14.26 -14.33
CA PHE A 380 10.12 14.80 -13.03
C PHE A 380 11.07 15.93 -12.67
N GLN A 381 10.53 17.02 -12.13
CA GLN A 381 11.35 18.06 -11.52
C GLN A 381 11.88 17.52 -10.18
N HIS A 382 13.19 17.56 -9.97
CA HIS A 382 13.84 17.02 -8.77
C HIS A 382 14.05 18.13 -7.74
N LEU A 383 13.36 18.06 -6.61
CA LEU A 383 13.44 18.98 -5.49
C LEU A 383 14.18 18.31 -4.33
N LEU A 384 15.32 18.87 -3.91
CA LEU A 384 16.18 18.28 -2.89
C LEU A 384 16.03 19.00 -1.55
N LEU A 385 15.86 18.24 -0.47
CA LEU A 385 15.92 18.72 0.91
C LEU A 385 17.03 17.98 1.66
N PRO A 386 18.30 18.41 1.51
CA PRO A 386 19.46 17.65 1.98
C PRO A 386 19.67 17.72 3.50
N GLU A 387 19.08 18.68 4.18
CA GLU A 387 19.31 18.97 5.59
C GLU A 387 18.18 18.50 6.48
N ARG A 388 18.50 18.05 7.69
CA ARG A 388 17.51 17.76 8.73
C ARG A 388 17.03 19.05 9.38
N ALA A 389 15.74 19.17 9.64
CA ALA A 389 15.22 20.27 10.45
C ALA A 389 15.81 20.19 11.88
N GLY A 390 16.25 21.34 12.43
CA GLY A 390 16.74 21.43 13.81
C GLY A 390 18.19 20.99 14.02
N ASN A 391 19.05 20.96 13.00
CA ASN A 391 20.49 20.65 13.09
C ASN A 391 20.85 19.30 13.75
N ALA A 392 19.93 18.33 13.79
CA ALA A 392 20.18 17.01 14.36
C ALA A 392 21.23 16.25 13.54
N ALA A 393 22.33 15.83 14.18
CA ALA A 393 23.39 15.06 13.53
C ALA A 393 22.85 13.70 13.05
N PRO A 394 23.30 13.19 11.88
CA PRO A 394 22.95 11.85 11.44
C PRO A 394 23.47 10.80 12.43
N PRO A 395 22.76 9.66 12.58
CA PRO A 395 23.21 8.59 13.45
C PRO A 395 24.52 7.98 12.94
N LYS A 396 25.32 7.41 13.83
CA LYS A 396 26.54 6.69 13.44
C LYS A 396 26.16 5.28 12.99
N ILE A 397 26.40 4.93 11.73
CA ILE A 397 26.18 3.57 11.21
C ILE A 397 27.48 2.76 11.28
N ARG A 398 27.42 1.54 11.81
CA ARG A 398 28.54 0.61 11.87
C ARG A 398 28.10 -0.76 11.38
N LEU A 399 28.95 -1.40 10.56
CA LEU A 399 28.78 -2.79 10.17
C LEU A 399 29.48 -3.68 11.21
N LEU A 400 28.81 -4.76 11.57
CA LEU A 400 29.34 -5.83 12.39
C LEU A 400 29.54 -7.06 11.51
N ASP A 401 30.80 -7.42 11.28
CA ASP A 401 31.15 -8.67 10.61
C ASP A 401 30.79 -9.82 11.53
N VAL A 402 29.94 -10.74 11.06
CA VAL A 402 29.52 -11.91 11.83
C VAL A 402 30.18 -13.22 11.36
N CYS A 403 31.07 -13.14 10.34
CA CYS A 403 31.84 -14.30 9.93
C CYS A 403 32.67 -14.86 11.08
N GLN A 404 32.66 -16.18 11.26
CA GLN A 404 33.40 -16.91 12.29
C GLN A 404 33.08 -16.48 13.74
N GLN A 405 32.09 -15.61 13.97
CA GLN A 405 31.70 -15.21 15.30
C GLN A 405 30.67 -16.17 15.90
N LYS A 406 30.86 -16.52 17.17
CA LYS A 406 29.83 -17.25 17.91
C LYS A 406 28.64 -16.33 18.14
N LEU A 407 27.53 -16.62 17.49
CA LEU A 407 26.26 -15.88 17.70
C LEU A 407 25.43 -16.54 18.82
N THR A 408 24.93 -15.74 19.72
CA THR A 408 23.96 -16.16 20.73
C THR A 408 22.55 -15.88 20.18
N GLU A 409 21.85 -16.92 19.72
CA GLU A 409 20.51 -16.84 19.12
C GLU A 409 20.38 -15.77 18.00
N GLY A 410 21.46 -15.62 17.19
CA GLY A 410 21.53 -14.67 16.08
C GLY A 410 22.13 -13.31 16.45
N PHE A 411 22.50 -13.08 17.70
CA PHE A 411 23.15 -11.84 18.16
C PHE A 411 24.66 -12.01 18.30
N SER A 412 25.42 -11.09 17.72
CA SER A 412 26.86 -10.98 17.99
C SER A 412 27.13 -10.40 19.38
N LEU A 413 28.28 -10.71 19.95
CA LEU A 413 28.66 -10.17 21.27
C LEU A 413 28.64 -8.64 21.28
N MET A 414 29.14 -8.01 20.22
CA MET A 414 29.14 -6.53 20.11
C MET A 414 27.72 -5.95 20.08
N MET A 415 26.76 -6.62 19.43
CA MET A 415 25.36 -6.21 19.44
C MET A 415 24.77 -6.28 20.85
N LEU A 416 24.98 -7.39 21.56
CA LEU A 416 24.49 -7.57 22.94
C LEU A 416 25.08 -6.55 23.89
N GLN A 417 26.39 -6.27 23.78
CA GLN A 417 27.05 -5.24 24.59
C GLN A 417 26.48 -3.84 24.33
N ALA A 418 26.25 -3.48 23.07
CA ALA A 418 25.65 -2.20 22.72
C ALA A 418 24.21 -2.09 23.26
N ILE A 419 23.40 -3.15 23.14
CA ILE A 419 22.05 -3.18 23.71
C ILE A 419 22.12 -2.88 25.21
N GLN A 420 22.96 -3.60 25.97
CA GLN A 420 23.11 -3.41 27.40
C GLN A 420 23.53 -1.98 27.75
N GLN A 421 24.53 -1.42 27.05
CA GLN A 421 25.01 -0.07 27.29
C GLN A 421 23.94 1.02 27.14
N HIS A 422 23.03 0.87 26.15
CA HIS A 422 21.91 1.80 25.95
C HIS A 422 20.82 1.61 27.00
N LEU A 423 20.51 0.37 27.37
CA LEU A 423 19.54 0.06 28.41
C LEU A 423 19.97 0.57 29.78
N ASP A 424 21.26 0.44 30.15
CA ASP A 424 21.83 0.95 31.40
C ASP A 424 21.70 2.46 31.54
N LYS A 425 21.65 3.18 30.42
CA LYS A 425 21.39 4.63 30.36
C LYS A 425 19.90 4.98 30.39
N GLY A 426 19.01 3.98 30.54
CA GLY A 426 17.57 4.17 30.49
C GLY A 426 17.02 4.51 29.11
N GLN A 427 17.80 4.26 28.04
CA GLN A 427 17.44 4.54 26.66
C GLN A 427 16.68 3.38 26.02
N GLN A 428 15.99 3.64 24.93
CA GLN A 428 15.28 2.61 24.15
C GLN A 428 16.14 2.06 23.02
N VAL A 429 16.03 0.77 22.80
CA VAL A 429 16.71 0.04 21.72
C VAL A 429 15.66 -0.46 20.74
N LEU A 430 15.87 -0.24 19.44
CA LEU A 430 15.05 -0.76 18.36
C LEU A 430 15.80 -1.87 17.64
N LEU A 431 15.29 -3.10 17.70
CA LEU A 431 15.82 -4.24 16.95
C LEU A 431 14.92 -4.53 15.76
N PHE A 432 15.52 -4.44 14.58
CA PHE A 432 14.84 -4.68 13.34
C PHE A 432 15.07 -6.09 12.83
N LEU A 433 13.96 -6.80 12.56
CA LEU A 433 13.94 -8.14 11.99
C LEU A 433 13.42 -8.08 10.56
N ASN A 434 14.22 -8.49 9.59
CA ASN A 434 13.76 -8.61 8.22
C ASN A 434 12.99 -9.93 8.04
N ARG A 435 11.64 -9.89 8.18
CA ARG A 435 10.78 -11.12 8.17
C ARG A 435 10.24 -11.49 6.78
N ARG A 436 10.57 -10.74 5.72
CA ARG A 436 10.07 -11.01 4.36
C ARG A 436 11.10 -11.73 3.52
N GLY A 437 10.92 -13.06 3.36
CA GLY A 437 11.66 -13.91 2.45
C GLY A 437 11.43 -15.37 2.75
N TYR A 438 10.43 -16.00 2.13
CA TYR A 438 10.09 -17.41 2.33
C TYR A 438 11.02 -18.40 1.61
N ALA A 439 12.06 -17.92 0.95
CA ALA A 439 12.96 -18.76 0.19
C ALA A 439 14.40 -18.57 0.68
N PRO A 440 14.85 -19.33 1.67
CA PRO A 440 16.17 -19.16 2.24
C PRO A 440 17.25 -19.58 1.23
N THR A 441 18.17 -18.66 0.96
CA THR A 441 19.45 -18.98 0.29
C THR A 441 20.38 -19.62 1.32
N LEU A 442 21.24 -20.55 0.91
CA LEU A 442 22.23 -21.17 1.78
C LEU A 442 23.48 -20.30 1.83
N ILE A 443 23.94 -19.96 3.05
CA ILE A 443 25.16 -19.18 3.30
C ILE A 443 26.11 -19.99 4.19
N CYS A 444 27.39 -19.83 3.95
CA CYS A 444 28.43 -20.29 4.89
C CYS A 444 28.65 -19.25 5.99
N HIS A 445 28.53 -19.66 7.24
CA HIS A 445 28.73 -18.75 8.37
C HIS A 445 30.20 -18.31 8.54
N ASP A 446 31.14 -19.15 8.15
CA ASP A 446 32.56 -18.88 8.35
C ASP A 446 33.17 -17.93 7.31
N CYS A 447 32.74 -18.00 6.05
CA CYS A 447 33.33 -17.18 4.99
C CYS A 447 32.32 -16.31 4.21
N GLY A 448 31.03 -16.45 4.47
CA GLY A 448 30.00 -15.71 3.74
C GLY A 448 29.64 -16.29 2.36
N TRP A 449 30.24 -17.44 1.93
CA TRP A 449 29.89 -18.05 0.65
C TRP A 449 28.37 -18.26 0.51
N LEU A 450 27.86 -17.96 -0.68
CA LEU A 450 26.44 -18.14 -1.03
C LEU A 450 26.26 -19.21 -2.09
N ALA A 451 25.20 -19.99 -1.97
CA ALA A 451 24.85 -21.01 -2.96
C ALA A 451 24.35 -20.38 -4.26
N ASN A 452 25.26 -20.14 -5.21
CA ASN A 452 24.97 -19.57 -6.53
C ASN A 452 24.63 -20.66 -7.55
N CYS A 453 23.85 -20.30 -8.56
CA CYS A 453 23.55 -21.16 -9.69
C CYS A 453 24.77 -21.22 -10.63
N GLN A 454 25.09 -22.44 -11.10
CA GLN A 454 26.21 -22.62 -12.05
C GLN A 454 25.82 -22.29 -13.51
N ARG A 455 24.53 -22.07 -13.80
CA ARG A 455 24.03 -21.79 -15.14
C ARG A 455 23.61 -20.34 -15.36
N CYS A 456 23.40 -19.59 -14.28
CA CYS A 456 23.09 -18.17 -14.30
C CYS A 456 23.52 -17.54 -12.98
N ASP A 457 23.56 -16.21 -12.90
CA ASP A 457 24.05 -15.45 -11.73
C ASP A 457 23.07 -15.37 -10.55
N ALA A 458 21.97 -16.12 -10.60
CA ALA A 458 20.97 -16.11 -9.54
C ALA A 458 21.40 -17.00 -8.34
N HIS A 459 21.01 -16.60 -7.13
CA HIS A 459 21.17 -17.42 -5.95
C HIS A 459 20.20 -18.62 -5.95
N MET A 460 20.65 -19.76 -5.42
CA MET A 460 19.82 -20.96 -5.31
C MET A 460 19.02 -20.97 -4.01
N ILE A 461 17.80 -21.48 -4.09
CA ILE A 461 16.89 -21.62 -2.96
C ILE A 461 17.02 -23.00 -2.34
N LEU A 462 17.05 -23.03 -1.01
CA LEU A 462 17.05 -24.24 -0.21
C LEU A 462 15.63 -24.82 -0.09
N HIS A 463 15.38 -25.95 -0.69
CA HIS A 463 14.17 -26.76 -0.53
C HIS A 463 14.39 -27.85 0.52
N LYS A 464 14.26 -27.51 1.82
CA LYS A 464 14.54 -28.41 2.95
C LYS A 464 13.85 -29.76 2.83
N ALA A 465 12.54 -29.77 2.50
CA ALA A 465 11.75 -31.01 2.39
C ALA A 465 12.22 -31.95 1.29
N ARG A 466 12.99 -31.47 0.33
CA ARG A 466 13.53 -32.26 -0.80
C ARG A 466 15.03 -32.45 -0.73
N HIS A 467 15.69 -31.88 0.27
CA HIS A 467 17.16 -31.91 0.42
C HIS A 467 17.91 -31.44 -0.84
N LEU A 468 17.42 -30.35 -1.50
CA LEU A 468 18.04 -29.83 -2.71
C LEU A 468 18.07 -28.31 -2.75
N LEU A 469 19.00 -27.78 -3.51
CA LEU A 469 19.08 -26.38 -3.94
C LEU A 469 18.49 -26.28 -5.35
N ARG A 470 17.63 -25.26 -5.58
CA ARG A 470 16.98 -25.02 -6.87
C ARG A 470 17.10 -23.55 -7.26
N CYS A 471 17.51 -23.32 -8.48
CA CYS A 471 17.48 -21.98 -9.07
C CYS A 471 16.07 -21.65 -9.57
N HIS A 472 15.48 -20.57 -9.08
CA HIS A 472 14.15 -20.12 -9.53
C HIS A 472 14.20 -19.22 -10.78
N HIS A 473 15.38 -19.04 -11.37
CA HIS A 473 15.55 -18.35 -12.65
C HIS A 473 15.63 -19.33 -13.84
N CYS A 474 16.51 -20.34 -13.76
CA CYS A 474 16.74 -21.30 -14.86
C CYS A 474 16.34 -22.74 -14.55
N ASP A 475 15.71 -22.98 -13.39
CA ASP A 475 15.26 -24.28 -12.89
C ASP A 475 16.37 -25.35 -12.65
N SER A 476 17.64 -24.94 -12.69
CA SER A 476 18.75 -25.83 -12.35
C SER A 476 18.62 -26.32 -10.90
N GLN A 477 18.89 -27.61 -10.67
CA GLN A 477 18.79 -28.24 -9.35
C GLN A 477 20.11 -28.95 -9.02
N ARG A 478 20.52 -28.88 -7.75
CA ARG A 478 21.64 -29.69 -7.22
C ARG A 478 21.39 -30.10 -5.77
N ARG A 479 22.12 -31.08 -5.29
CA ARG A 479 22.08 -31.47 -3.87
C ARG A 479 22.64 -30.35 -2.99
N ILE A 480 22.26 -30.37 -1.72
CA ILE A 480 22.83 -29.49 -0.70
C ILE A 480 24.29 -29.92 -0.49
N ASP A 481 25.19 -28.97 -0.51
CA ASP A 481 26.60 -29.23 -0.22
C ASP A 481 26.74 -29.62 1.26
N SER A 482 27.58 -30.64 1.54
CA SER A 482 27.88 -31.04 2.92
C SER A 482 28.91 -30.13 3.59
N GLN A 483 29.70 -29.46 2.78
CA GLN A 483 30.76 -28.52 3.19
C GLN A 483 30.78 -27.33 2.24
N CYS A 484 31.23 -26.20 2.74
CA CYS A 484 31.41 -25.01 1.94
C CYS A 484 32.44 -25.26 0.83
N PRO A 485 32.10 -24.98 -0.45
CA PRO A 485 33.07 -25.15 -1.55
C PRO A 485 34.29 -24.22 -1.44
N ASP A 486 34.15 -23.05 -0.79
CA ASP A 486 35.21 -22.06 -0.72
C ASP A 486 36.17 -22.29 0.47
N CYS A 487 35.65 -22.62 1.66
CA CYS A 487 36.49 -22.71 2.88
C CYS A 487 36.44 -24.08 3.57
N GLY A 488 35.64 -25.03 3.07
CA GLY A 488 35.53 -26.38 3.65
C GLY A 488 34.71 -26.49 4.93
N SER A 489 34.16 -25.37 5.44
CA SER A 489 33.35 -25.36 6.66
C SER A 489 32.06 -26.17 6.50
N VAL A 490 31.63 -26.82 7.58
CA VAL A 490 30.35 -27.54 7.67
C VAL A 490 29.21 -26.62 8.15
N ASP A 491 29.51 -25.41 8.58
CA ASP A 491 28.51 -24.45 9.10
C ASP A 491 27.79 -23.71 7.97
N LEU A 492 26.97 -24.44 7.26
CA LEU A 492 26.10 -23.93 6.21
C LEU A 492 24.70 -23.67 6.77
N ARG A 493 24.29 -22.40 6.78
CA ARG A 493 23.03 -21.94 7.37
C ARG A 493 22.08 -21.39 6.30
N PRO A 494 20.78 -21.59 6.44
CA PRO A 494 19.81 -20.86 5.62
C PRO A 494 19.65 -19.42 6.12
N LEU A 495 19.74 -18.44 5.23
CA LEU A 495 19.48 -17.03 5.53
C LEU A 495 18.06 -16.83 6.08
N GLY A 496 17.91 -15.96 7.09
CA GLY A 496 16.60 -15.55 7.62
C GLY A 496 15.98 -16.50 8.66
N GLN A 497 16.69 -17.49 9.18
CA GLN A 497 16.16 -18.43 10.20
C GLN A 497 16.19 -17.93 11.65
N GLY A 498 16.85 -16.80 11.95
CA GLY A 498 17.09 -16.37 13.34
C GLY A 498 15.97 -15.56 14.02
N THR A 499 14.95 -15.09 13.29
CA THR A 499 14.10 -13.99 13.75
C THR A 499 12.97 -14.37 14.72
N GLU A 500 12.46 -15.60 14.69
CA GLU A 500 11.43 -16.03 15.66
C GLU A 500 12.04 -16.35 17.02
N ARG A 501 13.22 -16.97 17.00
CA ARG A 501 13.97 -17.29 18.22
C ARG A 501 14.59 -16.06 18.88
N ALA A 502 14.90 -15.03 18.10
CA ALA A 502 15.48 -13.78 18.63
C ALA A 502 14.60 -13.10 19.67
N ALA A 503 13.26 -13.15 19.52
CA ALA A 503 12.34 -12.57 20.49
C ALA A 503 12.33 -13.33 21.82
N GLU A 504 12.35 -14.66 21.76
CA GLU A 504 12.40 -15.53 22.95
C GLU A 504 13.74 -15.36 23.67
N ALA A 505 14.84 -15.34 22.91
CA ALA A 505 16.18 -15.14 23.44
C ALA A 505 16.37 -13.79 24.14
N LEU A 506 15.76 -12.72 23.63
CA LEU A 506 15.84 -11.40 24.27
C LEU A 506 15.23 -11.41 25.68
N VAL A 507 14.15 -12.14 25.90
CA VAL A 507 13.52 -12.27 27.22
C VAL A 507 14.48 -12.95 28.23
N GLU A 508 15.22 -13.94 27.76
CA GLU A 508 16.20 -14.65 28.60
C GLU A 508 17.47 -13.81 28.85
N LEU A 509 17.94 -13.09 27.80
CA LEU A 509 19.17 -12.29 27.86
C LEU A 509 18.99 -10.98 28.65
N PHE A 510 17.80 -10.39 28.63
CA PHE A 510 17.47 -9.11 29.27
C PHE A 510 16.25 -9.20 30.18
N PRO A 511 16.26 -10.04 31.23
CA PRO A 511 15.10 -10.34 32.06
C PRO A 511 14.55 -9.13 32.85
N ASN A 512 15.37 -8.11 33.04
CA ASN A 512 14.99 -6.89 33.77
C ASN A 512 14.42 -5.78 32.86
N ASN A 513 14.35 -6.01 31.53
CA ASN A 513 13.92 -5.00 30.58
C ASN A 513 12.62 -5.43 29.90
N GLU A 514 11.79 -4.46 29.65
CA GLU A 514 10.54 -4.69 28.92
C GLU A 514 10.81 -4.88 27.41
N ILE A 515 10.32 -5.99 26.84
CA ILE A 515 10.43 -6.30 25.41
C ILE A 515 9.06 -6.13 24.77
N ILE A 516 8.96 -5.14 23.86
CA ILE A 516 7.73 -4.80 23.17
C ILE A 516 7.85 -5.27 21.73
N ARG A 517 7.04 -6.25 21.37
CA ARG A 517 6.98 -6.75 19.98
C ARG A 517 5.93 -6.01 19.17
N ILE A 518 6.34 -5.43 18.02
CA ILE A 518 5.47 -4.69 17.12
C ILE A 518 5.56 -5.31 15.73
N ASP A 519 4.65 -6.21 15.43
CA ASP A 519 4.51 -6.83 14.12
C ASP A 519 3.04 -6.87 13.68
N ARG A 520 2.79 -7.34 12.45
CA ARG A 520 1.45 -7.41 11.86
C ARG A 520 0.50 -8.33 12.61
N ASP A 521 1.03 -9.34 13.31
CA ASP A 521 0.22 -10.32 14.04
C ASP A 521 -0.14 -9.80 15.43
N SER A 522 0.78 -9.07 16.08
CA SER A 522 0.56 -8.44 17.41
C SER A 522 -0.32 -7.18 17.34
N THR A 523 -0.65 -6.67 16.16
CA THR A 523 -1.40 -5.40 15.99
C THR A 523 -2.65 -5.55 15.12
N ARG A 524 -3.18 -6.78 15.00
CA ARG A 524 -4.34 -7.08 14.13
C ARG A 524 -5.65 -6.46 14.61
N ARG A 525 -5.86 -6.30 15.90
CA ARG A 525 -7.12 -5.76 16.43
C ARG A 525 -7.12 -4.25 16.42
N LYS A 526 -8.30 -3.68 16.18
CA LYS A 526 -8.50 -2.23 16.14
C LYS A 526 -8.12 -1.59 17.48
N GLY A 527 -7.14 -0.67 17.46
CA GLY A 527 -6.68 0.04 18.67
C GLY A 527 -5.43 -0.56 19.34
N GLU A 528 -5.03 -1.82 19.05
CA GLU A 528 -3.84 -2.45 19.65
C GLU A 528 -2.55 -1.68 19.31
N LEU A 529 -2.37 -1.27 18.06
CA LEU A 529 -1.21 -0.47 17.66
C LEU A 529 -1.12 0.85 18.45
N GLN A 530 -2.26 1.52 18.66
CA GLN A 530 -2.29 2.78 19.41
C GLN A 530 -1.96 2.59 20.89
N ALA A 531 -2.41 1.48 21.50
CA ALA A 531 -2.10 1.14 22.87
C ALA A 531 -0.60 0.86 23.05
N VAL A 532 -0.02 0.07 22.14
CA VAL A 532 1.42 -0.24 22.12
C VAL A 532 2.27 1.03 21.92
N LEU A 533 1.89 1.90 20.99
CA LEU A 533 2.62 3.16 20.78
C LEU A 533 2.61 4.08 21.99
N LYS A 534 1.49 4.17 22.72
CA LYS A 534 1.42 4.93 23.98
C LYS A 534 2.32 4.34 25.06
N GLN A 535 2.43 3.00 25.15
CA GLN A 535 3.33 2.31 26.06
C GLN A 535 4.79 2.64 25.74
N VAL A 536 5.15 2.69 24.45
CA VAL A 536 6.50 3.03 23.99
C VAL A 536 6.84 4.51 24.26
N GLU A 537 5.90 5.44 24.08
CA GLU A 537 6.14 6.89 24.27
C GLU A 537 6.52 7.23 25.73
N GLY A 538 6.04 6.49 26.72
CA GLY A 538 6.30 6.75 28.15
C GLY A 538 7.40 5.89 28.78
N GLY A 539 7.94 4.90 28.06
CA GLY A 539 8.84 3.89 28.63
C GLY A 539 10.32 4.28 28.63
N LYS A 540 11.06 3.74 29.61
CA LYS A 540 12.51 3.86 29.72
C LYS A 540 13.14 2.47 29.73
N GLY A 541 14.30 2.29 29.10
CA GLY A 541 15.05 1.03 29.13
C GLY A 541 14.31 -0.14 28.48
N GLN A 542 13.59 0.11 27.36
CA GLN A 542 12.78 -0.88 26.66
C GLN A 542 13.48 -1.36 25.37
N ILE A 543 13.27 -2.63 25.04
CA ILE A 543 13.67 -3.20 23.75
C ILE A 543 12.44 -3.29 22.86
N LEU A 544 12.46 -2.55 21.76
CA LEU A 544 11.42 -2.58 20.74
C LEU A 544 11.85 -3.57 19.65
N LEU A 545 11.12 -4.66 19.50
CA LEU A 545 11.39 -5.66 18.48
C LEU A 545 10.35 -5.57 17.39
N GLY A 546 10.78 -5.38 16.16
CA GLY A 546 9.79 -5.28 15.10
C GLY A 546 10.28 -5.43 13.67
N THR A 547 9.30 -5.40 12.78
CA THR A 547 9.48 -5.48 11.33
C THR A 547 9.25 -4.11 10.69
N GLN A 548 9.00 -4.06 9.41
CA GLN A 548 8.76 -2.83 8.62
C GLN A 548 7.75 -1.84 9.23
N MET A 549 6.88 -2.27 10.16
CA MET A 549 5.92 -1.37 10.80
C MET A 549 6.59 -0.31 11.67
N LEU A 550 7.69 -0.65 12.36
CA LEU A 550 8.46 0.31 13.18
C LEU A 550 9.31 1.28 12.36
N ALA A 551 9.68 0.88 11.14
CA ALA A 551 10.44 1.75 10.25
C ALA A 551 9.65 2.98 9.79
N LYS A 552 8.31 2.96 9.86
CA LYS A 552 7.42 3.92 9.20
C LYS A 552 6.58 4.75 10.18
N GLY A 553 6.52 6.05 9.98
CA GLY A 553 5.48 6.95 10.48
C GLY A 553 5.46 7.29 11.97
N HIS A 554 6.26 6.65 12.83
CA HIS A 554 6.20 6.88 14.28
C HIS A 554 7.34 7.76 14.79
N HIS A 555 7.02 8.66 15.70
CA HIS A 555 8.00 9.47 16.41
C HIS A 555 8.42 8.70 17.68
N LEU A 556 9.66 8.22 17.72
CA LEU A 556 10.25 7.47 18.83
C LEU A 556 11.49 8.23 19.35
N PRO A 557 11.30 9.27 20.16
CA PRO A 557 12.39 10.19 20.53
C PRO A 557 13.46 9.54 21.43
N ASN A 558 13.11 8.52 22.18
CA ASN A 558 13.99 7.85 23.15
C ASN A 558 14.81 6.70 22.54
N VAL A 559 14.59 6.38 21.25
CA VAL A 559 15.37 5.36 20.55
C VAL A 559 16.74 5.92 20.19
N THR A 560 17.79 5.40 20.82
CA THR A 560 19.18 5.82 20.61
C THR A 560 20.02 4.74 19.93
N LEU A 561 19.65 3.46 20.05
CA LEU A 561 20.27 2.34 19.33
C LEU A 561 19.26 1.69 18.38
N VAL A 562 19.70 1.46 17.14
CA VAL A 562 19.00 0.61 16.17
C VAL A 562 19.90 -0.56 15.79
N GLY A 563 19.43 -1.78 16.02
CA GLY A 563 20.10 -3.02 15.61
C GLY A 563 19.40 -3.69 14.43
N ILE A 564 20.12 -3.96 13.36
CA ILE A 564 19.67 -4.72 12.19
C ILE A 564 20.37 -6.07 12.19
N LEU A 565 19.61 -7.15 12.41
CA LEU A 565 20.20 -8.46 12.70
C LEU A 565 20.63 -9.26 11.47
N ASP A 566 19.99 -9.05 10.33
CA ASP A 566 20.27 -9.78 9.09
C ASP A 566 20.08 -8.85 7.89
N ALA A 567 21.17 -8.21 7.48
CA ALA A 567 21.19 -7.39 6.26
C ALA A 567 21.33 -8.25 5.00
N ASP A 568 21.95 -9.42 5.11
CA ASP A 568 22.30 -10.29 4.00
C ASP A 568 21.05 -10.82 3.28
N GLN A 569 19.96 -11.07 4.03
CA GLN A 569 18.68 -11.45 3.44
C GLN A 569 18.14 -10.40 2.45
N GLY A 570 18.40 -9.13 2.70
CA GLY A 570 18.01 -8.05 1.80
C GLY A 570 18.97 -7.89 0.63
N LEU A 571 20.28 -8.06 0.85
CA LEU A 571 21.31 -7.97 -0.19
C LEU A 571 21.14 -9.09 -1.23
N PHE A 572 20.90 -10.33 -0.77
CA PHE A 572 20.90 -11.54 -1.59
C PHE A 572 19.51 -12.13 -1.77
N GLY A 573 18.48 -11.32 -1.64
CA GLY A 573 17.10 -11.74 -1.90
C GLY A 573 16.86 -12.08 -3.36
N LEU A 574 15.86 -12.94 -3.61
CA LEU A 574 15.54 -13.45 -4.94
C LEU A 574 14.88 -12.43 -5.88
N ASP A 575 14.29 -11.39 -5.32
CA ASP A 575 13.67 -10.32 -6.07
C ASP A 575 14.72 -9.27 -6.39
N PHE A 576 14.83 -8.86 -7.65
CA PHE A 576 15.76 -7.83 -8.10
C PHE A 576 15.59 -6.49 -7.35
N ARG A 577 14.46 -6.28 -6.67
CA ARG A 577 14.21 -5.12 -5.82
C ARG A 577 14.64 -5.31 -4.36
N SER A 578 15.18 -6.50 -4.00
CA SER A 578 15.52 -6.80 -2.60
C SER A 578 16.54 -5.85 -2.03
N SER A 579 17.62 -5.56 -2.78
CA SER A 579 18.68 -4.64 -2.38
C SER A 579 18.17 -3.19 -2.24
N GLU A 580 17.33 -2.72 -3.17
CA GLU A 580 16.66 -1.42 -3.09
C GLU A 580 15.82 -1.30 -1.81
N ARG A 581 14.96 -2.29 -1.56
CA ARG A 581 14.08 -2.33 -0.37
C ARG A 581 14.88 -2.37 0.92
N MET A 582 15.97 -3.12 0.94
CA MET A 582 16.86 -3.18 2.10
C MET A 582 17.48 -1.82 2.38
N GLY A 583 18.06 -1.15 1.38
CA GLY A 583 18.66 0.17 1.53
C GLY A 583 17.64 1.21 2.00
N GLN A 584 16.46 1.25 1.39
CA GLN A 584 15.35 2.11 1.81
C GLN A 584 14.99 1.87 3.28
N LEU A 585 14.87 0.62 3.67
CA LEU A 585 14.51 0.23 5.01
C LEU A 585 15.56 0.60 6.03
N ILE A 586 16.85 0.29 5.77
CA ILE A 586 17.96 0.63 6.66
C ILE A 586 18.01 2.15 6.90
N ILE A 587 17.92 2.95 5.85
CA ILE A 587 17.98 4.42 5.95
C ILE A 587 16.76 4.97 6.71
N GLN A 588 15.57 4.40 6.48
CA GLN A 588 14.37 4.81 7.22
C GLN A 588 14.45 4.46 8.71
N VAL A 589 14.93 3.25 9.04
CA VAL A 589 15.08 2.81 10.42
C VAL A 589 16.24 3.56 11.10
N ALA A 590 17.36 3.78 10.40
CA ALA A 590 18.45 4.62 10.86
C ALA A 590 17.99 6.05 11.18
N GLY A 591 17.08 6.59 10.36
CA GLY A 591 16.47 7.89 10.62
C GLY A 591 15.60 7.97 11.89
N ARG A 592 15.35 6.86 12.59
CA ARG A 592 14.65 6.83 13.90
C ARG A 592 15.59 7.05 15.07
N ALA A 593 16.85 6.65 14.93
CA ALA A 593 17.85 6.83 15.97
C ALA A 593 18.23 8.30 16.15
N GLY A 594 18.31 8.78 17.40
CA GLY A 594 18.85 10.10 17.73
C GLY A 594 17.96 11.27 17.27
N ARG A 595 16.66 11.19 17.42
CA ARG A 595 15.74 12.33 17.19
C ARG A 595 15.65 13.29 18.38
N GLY A 596 16.23 12.92 19.53
CA GLY A 596 16.39 13.77 20.69
C GLY A 596 17.76 14.45 20.70
N GLU A 597 18.22 14.87 21.90
CA GLU A 597 19.52 15.54 22.10
C GLU A 597 20.72 14.59 21.91
N SER A 598 20.52 13.28 22.03
CA SER A 598 21.59 12.28 21.93
C SER A 598 21.76 11.79 20.48
N ARG A 599 23.02 11.72 20.03
CA ARG A 599 23.35 11.16 18.71
C ARG A 599 22.98 9.65 18.69
N GLY A 600 22.22 9.22 17.70
CA GLY A 600 21.83 7.83 17.53
C GLY A 600 22.96 6.94 17.00
N GLU A 601 22.91 5.65 17.33
CA GLU A 601 23.79 4.61 16.79
C GLU A 601 22.98 3.56 16.03
N VAL A 602 23.54 3.06 14.92
CA VAL A 602 22.95 2.00 14.10
C VAL A 602 23.98 0.91 13.91
N LEU A 603 23.65 -0.31 14.32
CA LEU A 603 24.49 -1.50 14.16
C LEU A 603 23.85 -2.45 13.17
N ILE A 604 24.61 -2.89 12.16
CA ILE A 604 24.14 -3.76 11.10
C ILE A 604 24.98 -5.03 11.09
N GLN A 605 24.40 -6.17 11.41
CA GLN A 605 25.04 -7.48 11.29
C GLN A 605 25.01 -7.98 9.86
N THR A 606 26.16 -8.40 9.33
CA THR A 606 26.31 -8.93 7.96
C THR A 606 27.52 -9.85 7.86
N HIS A 607 27.44 -10.87 6.99
CA HIS A 607 28.60 -11.69 6.57
C HIS A 607 29.41 -11.01 5.46
N HIS A 608 28.93 -9.91 4.90
CA HIS A 608 29.52 -9.22 3.76
C HIS A 608 29.78 -7.72 4.05
N PRO A 609 30.62 -7.38 5.07
CA PRO A 609 30.85 -5.99 5.44
C PRO A 609 31.56 -5.19 4.34
N GLN A 610 32.20 -5.85 3.37
CA GLN A 610 32.86 -5.19 2.23
C GLN A 610 31.93 -4.99 1.02
N HIS A 611 30.65 -5.38 1.12
CA HIS A 611 29.75 -5.27 -0.01
C HIS A 611 29.56 -3.81 -0.46
N PRO A 612 29.76 -3.47 -1.76
CA PRO A 612 29.76 -2.09 -2.24
C PRO A 612 28.49 -1.31 -1.88
N LEU A 613 27.32 -1.95 -1.96
CA LEU A 613 26.05 -1.30 -1.64
C LEU A 613 25.92 -0.86 -0.18
N LEU A 614 26.64 -1.52 0.76
CA LEU A 614 26.62 -1.11 2.16
C LEU A 614 27.42 0.18 2.39
N ASN A 615 28.41 0.48 1.54
CA ASN A 615 29.19 1.71 1.65
C ASN A 615 28.35 2.97 1.47
N GLY A 616 27.43 2.99 0.48
CA GLY A 616 26.48 4.09 0.29
C GLY A 616 25.55 4.28 1.49
N ILE A 617 25.16 3.20 2.16
CA ILE A 617 24.31 3.24 3.35
C ILE A 617 25.08 3.82 4.56
N ILE A 618 26.33 3.39 4.77
CA ILE A 618 27.18 3.87 5.88
C ILE A 618 27.42 5.37 5.79
N THR A 619 27.62 5.88 4.60
CA THR A 619 27.87 7.31 4.35
C THR A 619 26.61 8.16 4.35
N HIS A 620 25.43 7.58 4.58
CA HIS A 620 24.12 8.23 4.48
C HIS A 620 23.82 8.82 3.10
N ASP A 621 24.50 8.35 2.06
CA ASP A 621 24.30 8.80 0.69
C ASP A 621 23.39 7.86 -0.08
N TYR A 622 22.08 8.07 0.09
CA TYR A 622 21.07 7.31 -0.69
C TYR A 622 21.21 7.56 -2.19
N GLY A 623 21.60 8.77 -2.59
CA GLY A 623 21.80 9.12 -3.99
C GLY A 623 22.88 8.27 -4.67
N ARG A 624 24.00 8.02 -3.98
CA ARG A 624 25.05 7.13 -4.44
C ARG A 624 24.59 5.67 -4.50
N PHE A 625 24.01 5.18 -3.41
CA PHE A 625 23.45 3.84 -3.34
C PHE A 625 22.45 3.56 -4.48
N ALA A 626 21.51 4.49 -4.73
CA ALA A 626 20.56 4.38 -5.80
C ALA A 626 21.19 4.45 -7.20
N SER A 627 22.31 5.22 -7.34
CA SER A 627 23.05 5.31 -8.60
C SER A 627 23.73 4.00 -8.95
N ASP A 628 24.38 3.36 -7.96
CA ASP A 628 25.04 2.07 -8.12
C ASP A 628 24.01 0.99 -8.52
N LEU A 629 22.86 0.94 -7.84
CA LEU A 629 21.76 0.02 -8.19
C LEU A 629 21.16 0.30 -9.56
N LEU A 630 21.03 1.55 -9.98
CA LEU A 630 20.55 1.87 -11.33
C LEU A 630 21.56 1.39 -12.39
N ALA A 631 22.86 1.51 -12.14
CA ALA A 631 23.89 0.99 -13.05
C ALA A 631 23.79 -0.55 -13.17
N GLU A 632 23.65 -1.26 -12.04
CA GLU A 632 23.45 -2.72 -12.05
C GLU A 632 22.19 -3.12 -12.83
N ARG A 633 21.06 -2.43 -12.62
CA ARG A 633 19.81 -2.72 -13.35
C ARG A 633 19.90 -2.42 -14.83
N SER A 634 20.66 -1.38 -15.23
CA SER A 634 20.91 -1.09 -16.64
C SER A 634 21.69 -2.21 -17.31
N GLN A 635 22.75 -2.71 -16.66
CA GLN A 635 23.53 -3.84 -17.18
C GLN A 635 22.72 -5.15 -17.24
N ALA A 636 21.91 -5.40 -16.21
CA ALA A 636 21.07 -6.59 -16.13
C ALA A 636 19.76 -6.47 -16.94
N MET A 637 19.54 -5.37 -17.65
CA MET A 637 18.32 -5.11 -18.43
C MET A 637 17.04 -5.30 -17.61
N LEU A 638 17.01 -4.72 -16.41
CA LEU A 638 15.88 -4.77 -15.46
C LEU A 638 15.16 -3.41 -15.36
N PRO A 639 13.93 -3.36 -14.83
CA PRO A 639 13.26 -2.08 -14.58
C PRO A 639 14.10 -1.11 -13.73
N PRO A 640 14.18 0.18 -14.07
CA PRO A 640 13.30 0.93 -15.01
C PRO A 640 13.74 0.93 -16.47
N PHE A 641 14.78 0.20 -16.87
CA PHE A 641 15.32 0.20 -18.23
C PHE A 641 14.57 -0.74 -19.18
N ARG A 642 13.92 -1.77 -18.63
CA ARG A 642 12.95 -2.63 -19.32
C ARG A 642 11.60 -2.65 -18.60
N TYR A 643 10.58 -3.09 -19.31
CA TYR A 643 9.20 -3.16 -18.82
C TYR A 643 8.79 -4.61 -18.66
N ILE A 644 8.16 -4.93 -17.53
CA ILE A 644 7.81 -6.30 -17.17
C ILE A 644 6.33 -6.47 -16.88
N ALA A 645 5.81 -7.64 -17.22
CA ALA A 645 4.55 -8.16 -16.73
C ALA A 645 4.73 -9.61 -16.28
N VAL A 646 3.91 -10.06 -15.35
CA VAL A 646 3.95 -11.44 -14.84
C VAL A 646 2.59 -12.09 -15.04
N LEU A 647 2.55 -13.16 -15.82
CA LEU A 647 1.39 -14.03 -15.91
C LEU A 647 1.50 -15.08 -14.80
N ARG A 648 0.56 -15.06 -13.86
CA ARG A 648 0.50 -15.97 -12.72
C ARG A 648 -0.60 -16.99 -12.92
N ALA A 649 -0.34 -18.26 -12.57
CA ALA A 649 -1.33 -19.31 -12.61
C ALA A 649 -1.30 -20.11 -11.30
N GLU A 650 -2.49 -20.54 -10.84
CA GLU A 650 -2.62 -21.41 -9.67
C GLU A 650 -3.71 -22.47 -9.87
N ALA A 651 -3.46 -23.68 -9.36
CA ALA A 651 -4.40 -24.80 -9.39
C ALA A 651 -4.24 -25.72 -8.19
N SER A 652 -5.17 -26.64 -7.99
CA SER A 652 -5.06 -27.73 -6.98
C SER A 652 -4.03 -28.81 -7.36
N SER A 653 -3.83 -29.07 -8.65
CA SER A 653 -2.78 -29.94 -9.17
C SER A 653 -1.49 -29.14 -9.41
N ARG A 654 -0.35 -29.79 -9.23
CA ARG A 654 0.98 -29.20 -9.38
C ARG A 654 1.35 -28.94 -10.84
N GLU A 655 0.89 -29.79 -11.73
CA GLU A 655 1.24 -29.81 -13.15
C GLU A 655 0.46 -28.73 -13.92
N MET A 656 -0.83 -28.53 -13.59
CA MET A 656 -1.75 -27.67 -14.31
C MET A 656 -1.27 -26.22 -14.51
N PRO A 657 -0.70 -25.51 -13.51
CA PRO A 657 -0.18 -24.17 -13.73
C PRO A 657 0.94 -24.13 -14.76
N ASN A 658 1.86 -25.13 -14.70
CA ASN A 658 2.99 -25.22 -15.64
C ASN A 658 2.52 -25.56 -17.05
N GLU A 659 1.59 -26.49 -17.23
CA GLU A 659 1.01 -26.84 -18.52
C GLU A 659 0.33 -25.64 -19.18
N PHE A 660 -0.48 -24.88 -18.41
CA PHE A 660 -1.11 -23.65 -18.89
C PHE A 660 -0.07 -22.61 -19.33
N LEU A 661 0.93 -22.35 -18.45
CA LEU A 661 1.93 -21.31 -18.73
C LEU A 661 2.86 -21.71 -19.88
N SER A 662 3.17 -22.99 -20.04
CA SER A 662 3.93 -23.50 -21.21
C SER A 662 3.13 -23.31 -22.49
N ALA A 663 1.84 -23.70 -22.51
CA ALA A 663 0.99 -23.47 -23.67
C ALA A 663 0.84 -21.97 -23.99
N ALA A 664 0.73 -21.11 -22.97
CA ALA A 664 0.69 -19.67 -23.13
C ALA A 664 2.00 -19.13 -23.73
N ARG A 665 3.15 -19.57 -23.25
CA ARG A 665 4.47 -19.22 -23.78
C ARG A 665 4.61 -19.62 -25.25
N ASP A 666 4.32 -20.89 -25.57
CA ASP A 666 4.47 -21.45 -26.91
C ASP A 666 3.56 -20.72 -27.92
N MET A 667 2.33 -20.35 -27.49
CA MET A 667 1.45 -19.50 -28.27
C MET A 667 2.04 -18.10 -28.51
N GLY A 668 2.75 -17.53 -27.55
CA GLY A 668 3.46 -16.25 -27.69
C GLY A 668 4.58 -16.28 -28.71
N PHE A 669 5.33 -17.39 -28.79
CA PHE A 669 6.43 -17.58 -29.77
C PHE A 669 5.95 -17.86 -31.20
N GLN A 670 4.78 -18.48 -31.38
CA GLN A 670 4.24 -18.82 -32.71
C GLN A 670 3.72 -17.62 -33.52
N ARG A 671 3.80 -16.41 -32.99
CA ARG A 671 3.38 -15.20 -33.69
C ARG A 671 4.51 -14.61 -34.53
N PRO A 672 4.48 -14.73 -35.85
CA PRO A 672 5.27 -13.88 -36.70
C PRO A 672 4.75 -12.45 -36.56
N ASN A 673 5.64 -11.52 -36.28
CA ASN A 673 5.35 -10.11 -36.53
C ASN A 673 4.96 -9.94 -37.99
N THR A 674 4.00 -9.11 -38.32
CA THR A 674 3.59 -8.80 -39.70
C THR A 674 4.73 -8.30 -40.59
N GLN A 675 5.95 -8.19 -40.06
CA GLN A 675 7.19 -7.76 -40.75
C GLN A 675 8.35 -8.77 -40.63
N GLY A 676 8.11 -10.04 -40.22
CA GLY A 676 9.16 -11.07 -40.20
C GLY A 676 10.20 -10.95 -39.06
N ALA A 677 10.01 -10.07 -38.07
CA ALA A 677 10.91 -9.88 -36.95
C ALA A 677 10.48 -10.72 -35.73
N HIS A 678 11.46 -11.02 -34.85
CA HIS A 678 11.26 -11.77 -33.61
C HIS A 678 10.09 -11.25 -32.73
N CYS A 679 9.58 -12.13 -31.84
CA CYS A 679 8.57 -11.78 -30.84
C CYS A 679 8.94 -10.45 -30.13
N PRO A 680 8.05 -9.44 -30.07
CA PRO A 680 8.37 -8.12 -29.49
C PRO A 680 8.54 -8.16 -27.97
N ALA A 681 8.34 -9.31 -27.35
CA ALA A 681 8.53 -9.53 -25.91
C ALA A 681 9.22 -10.88 -25.65
N GLU A 682 10.13 -10.88 -24.70
CA GLU A 682 10.75 -12.11 -24.18
C GLU A 682 9.83 -12.78 -23.18
N LEU A 683 9.70 -14.11 -23.28
CA LEU A 683 8.89 -14.94 -22.39
C LEU A 683 9.81 -15.88 -21.62
N LEU A 684 9.99 -15.61 -20.32
CA LEU A 684 10.91 -16.34 -19.46
C LEU A 684 10.14 -17.22 -18.47
N GLY A 685 10.39 -18.52 -18.49
CA GLY A 685 9.69 -19.52 -17.68
C GLY A 685 8.93 -20.54 -18.53
N PRO A 686 7.89 -21.23 -17.99
CA PRO A 686 7.32 -21.05 -16.65
C PRO A 686 8.26 -21.48 -15.52
N ILE A 687 8.17 -20.77 -14.39
CA ILE A 687 8.88 -21.11 -13.16
C ILE A 687 7.89 -21.22 -11.98
N PRO A 688 8.13 -22.11 -11.01
CA PRO A 688 7.34 -22.13 -9.79
C PRO A 688 7.45 -20.80 -9.04
N ALA A 689 6.37 -20.38 -8.39
CA ALA A 689 6.46 -19.25 -7.46
C ALA A 689 7.39 -19.58 -6.28
N ALA A 690 8.01 -18.58 -5.65
CA ALA A 690 8.88 -18.76 -4.49
C ALA A 690 8.21 -19.58 -3.37
N MET A 691 6.93 -19.37 -3.14
CA MET A 691 6.06 -20.24 -2.36
C MET A 691 5.20 -21.07 -3.34
N GLU A 692 5.73 -22.24 -3.74
CA GLU A 692 5.08 -23.10 -4.74
C GLU A 692 3.66 -23.54 -4.35
N LYS A 693 3.38 -23.74 -3.04
CA LYS A 693 2.05 -24.13 -2.55
C LYS A 693 1.56 -23.17 -1.47
N ARG A 694 0.40 -22.55 -1.69
CA ARG A 694 -0.27 -21.66 -0.72
C ARG A 694 -1.77 -21.96 -0.67
N ALA A 695 -2.32 -22.09 0.53
CA ALA A 695 -3.74 -22.37 0.74
C ALA A 695 -4.28 -23.53 -0.13
N GLY A 696 -3.51 -24.64 -0.21
CA GLY A 696 -3.86 -25.84 -0.96
C GLY A 696 -3.64 -25.76 -2.48
N ARG A 697 -3.21 -24.61 -3.03
CA ARG A 697 -2.99 -24.42 -4.46
C ARG A 697 -1.52 -24.32 -4.81
N TYR A 698 -1.12 -24.95 -5.92
CA TYR A 698 0.20 -24.82 -6.52
C TYR A 698 0.24 -23.64 -7.45
N ARG A 699 1.35 -22.92 -7.47
CA ARG A 699 1.52 -21.62 -8.14
C ARG A 699 2.75 -21.64 -9.02
N ALA A 700 2.60 -21.13 -10.24
CA ALA A 700 3.70 -20.89 -11.17
C ALA A 700 3.50 -19.55 -11.87
N GLN A 701 4.55 -19.07 -12.53
CA GLN A 701 4.56 -17.79 -13.20
C GLN A 701 5.40 -17.80 -14.48
N LEU A 702 5.01 -16.92 -15.41
CA LEU A 702 5.73 -16.63 -16.64
C LEU A 702 6.04 -15.13 -16.65
N LEU A 703 7.30 -14.77 -16.80
CA LEU A 703 7.73 -13.38 -16.90
C LEU A 703 7.69 -12.95 -18.37
N ILE A 704 7.11 -11.82 -18.63
CA ILE A 704 7.05 -11.15 -19.93
C ILE A 704 7.87 -9.88 -19.83
N GLN A 705 8.85 -9.70 -20.74
CA GLN A 705 9.75 -8.56 -20.70
C GLN A 705 9.85 -7.93 -22.10
N ALA A 706 9.88 -6.57 -22.16
CA ALA A 706 10.02 -5.83 -23.41
C ALA A 706 10.87 -4.58 -23.21
N ASP A 707 11.47 -4.09 -24.30
CA ASP A 707 12.38 -2.94 -24.29
C ASP A 707 11.65 -1.62 -24.04
N ASN A 708 10.39 -1.54 -24.44
CA ASN A 708 9.58 -0.37 -24.18
C ASN A 708 8.12 -0.72 -23.87
N ARG A 709 7.46 0.23 -23.23
CA ARG A 709 6.08 0.07 -22.74
C ARG A 709 5.08 -0.20 -23.87
N ALA A 710 5.27 0.44 -25.03
CA ALA A 710 4.36 0.26 -26.16
C ALA A 710 4.42 -1.18 -26.71
N GLN A 711 5.62 -1.75 -26.82
CA GLN A 711 5.80 -3.16 -27.24
C GLN A 711 5.14 -4.13 -26.24
N LEU A 712 5.37 -3.95 -24.94
CA LEU A 712 4.75 -4.79 -23.91
C LEU A 712 3.22 -4.75 -24.02
N HIS A 713 2.62 -3.56 -24.03
CA HIS A 713 1.15 -3.43 -24.09
C HIS A 713 0.56 -3.90 -25.42
N ASN A 714 1.26 -3.67 -26.54
CA ASN A 714 0.82 -4.19 -27.82
C ASN A 714 0.81 -5.72 -27.85
N PHE A 715 1.88 -6.34 -27.33
CA PHE A 715 1.93 -7.80 -27.17
C PHE A 715 0.79 -8.31 -26.28
N LEU A 716 0.64 -7.77 -25.07
CA LEU A 716 -0.38 -8.20 -24.10
C LEU A 716 -1.81 -8.04 -24.65
N ARG A 717 -2.10 -6.93 -25.35
CA ARG A 717 -3.43 -6.67 -25.92
C ARG A 717 -3.89 -7.77 -26.86
N HIS A 718 -2.98 -8.32 -27.65
CA HIS A 718 -3.30 -9.36 -28.61
C HIS A 718 -3.17 -10.77 -28.06
N TRP A 719 -2.32 -10.97 -27.09
CA TRP A 719 -2.02 -12.29 -26.52
C TRP A 719 -3.03 -12.71 -25.44
N LEU A 720 -3.37 -11.84 -24.51
CA LEU A 720 -4.26 -12.17 -23.37
C LEU A 720 -5.65 -12.69 -23.79
N PRO A 721 -6.36 -12.14 -24.80
CA PRO A 721 -7.64 -12.69 -25.23
C PRO A 721 -7.58 -14.14 -25.69
N GLN A 722 -6.44 -14.55 -26.29
CA GLN A 722 -6.24 -15.90 -26.80
C GLN A 722 -5.98 -16.91 -25.67
N LEU A 723 -5.36 -16.48 -24.55
CA LEU A 723 -5.15 -17.35 -23.39
C LEU A 723 -6.46 -17.92 -22.85
N SER A 724 -7.54 -17.14 -22.90
CA SER A 724 -8.87 -17.58 -22.46
C SER A 724 -9.43 -18.72 -23.32
N GLN A 725 -8.94 -18.92 -24.53
CA GLN A 725 -9.34 -19.97 -25.47
C GLN A 725 -8.59 -21.28 -25.24
N LEU A 726 -7.48 -21.24 -24.48
CA LEU A 726 -6.70 -22.44 -24.15
C LEU A 726 -7.55 -23.42 -23.31
N PRO A 727 -7.56 -24.72 -23.62
CA PRO A 727 -8.30 -25.73 -22.83
C PRO A 727 -7.89 -25.73 -21.35
N GLN A 728 -6.62 -25.45 -21.07
CA GLN A 728 -6.04 -25.39 -19.72
C GLN A 728 -6.54 -24.16 -18.94
N ALA A 729 -6.91 -23.06 -19.61
CA ALA A 729 -7.34 -21.82 -18.95
C ALA A 729 -8.55 -22.00 -18.04
N LYS A 730 -9.44 -22.97 -18.36
CA LYS A 730 -10.63 -23.30 -17.55
C LYS A 730 -10.30 -24.08 -16.27
N LYS A 731 -9.11 -24.69 -16.19
CA LYS A 731 -8.66 -25.55 -15.09
C LYS A 731 -7.78 -24.84 -14.10
N VAL A 732 -7.33 -23.63 -14.42
CA VAL A 732 -6.44 -22.81 -13.58
C VAL A 732 -7.08 -21.46 -13.27
N ARG A 733 -6.69 -20.87 -12.14
CA ARG A 733 -6.88 -19.42 -11.92
C ARG A 733 -5.65 -18.72 -12.42
N TRP A 734 -5.82 -17.81 -13.36
CA TRP A 734 -4.71 -17.03 -13.87
C TRP A 734 -4.98 -15.52 -13.81
N SER A 735 -3.93 -14.74 -13.79
CA SER A 735 -4.00 -13.28 -13.76
C SER A 735 -2.73 -12.66 -14.31
N ILE A 736 -2.86 -11.48 -14.91
CA ILE A 736 -1.74 -10.65 -15.36
C ILE A 736 -1.43 -9.58 -14.32
N ASP A 737 -0.15 -9.30 -14.13
CA ASP A 737 0.35 -8.25 -13.26
C ASP A 737 1.35 -7.40 -14.03
N VAL A 738 0.91 -6.25 -14.53
CA VAL A 738 1.73 -5.29 -15.27
C VAL A 738 2.50 -4.42 -14.27
N ASP A 739 3.77 -4.13 -14.55
CA ASP A 739 4.69 -3.44 -13.64
C ASP A 739 4.73 -4.13 -12.26
N ALA A 740 4.98 -5.43 -12.27
CA ALA A 740 5.02 -6.23 -11.06
C ALA A 740 6.10 -5.73 -10.10
N MET A 741 5.72 -5.53 -8.84
CA MET A 741 6.64 -5.09 -7.78
C MET A 741 7.29 -6.28 -7.06
N GLU A 742 6.79 -7.49 -7.25
CA GLU A 742 7.31 -8.72 -6.66
C GLU A 742 7.28 -9.83 -7.72
N LEU A 743 8.43 -10.47 -7.92
CA LEU A 743 8.57 -11.62 -8.83
C LEU A 743 8.48 -12.97 -8.08
N SER A 744 8.29 -12.93 -6.75
CA SER A 744 8.27 -14.12 -5.89
C SER A 744 6.86 -14.53 -5.45
#